data_c6bc422abc069a1992a8037dd6d0991b
#
_entry.id   c6bc422abc069a1992a8037dd6d0991b
#
_cell.length_a   1.000
_cell.length_b   1.000
_cell.length_c   1.000
_cell.angle_alpha   90.00
_cell.angle_beta   90.00
_cell.angle_gamma   90.00
#
_symmetry.space_group_name_H-M   'P 1'
#
loop_
_entity.id
_entity.type
_entity.pdbx_description
1 polymer ?
#
loop_
_entity_poly.entity_id
_entity_poly.type
_entity_poly.pdbx_seq_one_letter_code
_entity_poly.pdbx_strand_id
1 'polypeptide(L)'
;MLRTKRQLSQGSVNAVGPPLQRRRSSITQASIGRQGEHEDRSDDTHDRRTQGYSAVHLPAVYNQQFSHAPIINGNIYGGVQNNIQSSTLDSLQFLYQHAAMGAVHESNERFPPPLCFPGTRDVVVGRVIGWYLDKDGQKKIMWVHAPLGYGKTAVAGTVKETLDGMQLGFDSPVGATFFFWRSSAERNSPARFIITLAYQLAQSIPELCPGIEVAIKSKPGIVKMALENQLIELIVKPFKSLPNLNTMPNRLVIVDGIDECINSDRESLLKKEYAEDQEGVQIRVLNLIHHLHSHSLPLSFLLLSRPEAWITRHLEAEPFCDVVEPLDLYEVGDHIKDVKRFVRAELSRIAKHHRLEEPDEEWPEEEALVRRSEGHMVYAATVIRHIDDDYGDPRQLLKDIIENAPAHRPDISHSTPFSYLYELYRQIMRSCPERNRSLMMEVLGEVIVSYDINFEDEAHNAALGVLDRLSRRPSGSGVKALRPLHAVLKVGKGNEDELIRFLFIHSSFEEFLKSPHLSFEFSVDANKAKARLLSTMLDRMTSITTDTVGSELEYGVVFALHNWCYSWARGRRTFLKSITTYLPLLNKIIALDLTACIIQTYCSLNQELCGDYSPLYHLLDTRKPSKFFVESMNLDGCADTLSIAQKVTSHTRSSLESAFTFMLQATTPLALSNHAVDYLAGDCASYLHEVTSQPDWREHKVVRALGTPGPNGIDLYKKIIDVVYDWGNQDDLLKHIYKVMVREKNPILESEDNPFEWDDNIDEPESESDYESDSESLTSSIDSDEE
;
A
#
# COMPACT_ATOMS: atom_id res chain seq x y z
N MET A 1 -41.73 31.10 30.69
CA MET A 1 -42.98 30.97 31.46
C MET A 1 -43.15 29.51 31.80
N LEU A 2 -43.17 29.28 33.14
CA LEU A 2 -43.81 28.21 33.93
C LEU A 2 -43.47 26.72 33.54
N ARG A 3 -42.63 25.99 34.31
CA ARG A 3 -42.80 25.37 35.66
C ARG A 3 -44.00 24.43 35.72
N THR A 4 -43.76 23.12 36.00
CA THR A 4 -43.88 22.39 37.30
C THR A 4 -43.63 20.91 37.09
N LYS A 5 -42.69 20.22 37.68
CA LYS A 5 -42.49 19.59 38.99
C LYS A 5 -43.67 18.68 39.51
N ARG A 6 -43.32 17.37 39.73
CA ARG A 6 -43.43 16.55 40.96
C ARG A 6 -43.24 15.05 40.58
N GLN A 7 -42.31 14.35 41.09
CA GLN A 7 -41.96 13.77 42.40
C GLN A 7 -42.81 12.55 42.83
N LEU A 8 -42.08 11.42 43.00
CA LEU A 8 -42.00 10.45 44.13
C LEU A 8 -43.11 9.44 44.35
N SER A 9 -42.76 8.15 44.44
CA SER A 9 -42.65 7.31 45.66
C SER A 9 -42.22 5.89 45.25
N GLN A 10 -41.12 5.38 45.70
CA GLN A 10 -40.72 4.50 46.77
C GLN A 10 -41.71 3.35 47.09
N GLY A 11 -41.18 2.14 47.13
CA GLY A 11 -41.78 0.95 47.69
C GLY A 11 -40.85 -0.24 47.59
N SER A 12 -40.03 -0.43 48.60
CA SER A 12 -39.21 -1.61 48.91
C SER A 12 -40.05 -2.78 49.38
N VAL A 13 -39.53 -4.03 49.27
CA VAL A 13 -39.32 -4.96 50.39
C VAL A 13 -38.95 -6.37 49.90
N ASN A 14 -37.76 -6.82 50.27
CA ASN A 14 -37.29 -8.13 50.80
C ASN A 14 -38.02 -9.43 50.38
N ALA A 15 -37.42 -10.56 50.21
CA ALA A 15 -36.37 -11.23 50.98
C ALA A 15 -36.00 -12.63 50.43
N VAL A 16 -34.75 -13.04 50.70
CA VAL A 16 -34.31 -14.36 51.19
C VAL A 16 -34.17 -15.52 50.21
N GLY A 17 -32.92 -15.95 50.02
CA GLY A 17 -32.53 -17.26 49.51
C GLY A 17 -32.67 -18.39 50.56
N PRO A 18 -32.04 -19.49 50.52
CA PRO A 18 -30.68 -19.87 50.09
C PRO A 18 -30.54 -21.24 49.42
N PRO A 19 -29.35 -21.95 49.53
CA PRO A 19 -28.67 -22.63 48.46
C PRO A 19 -28.62 -24.17 48.64
N LEU A 20 -27.88 -24.84 47.78
CA LEU A 20 -27.30 -26.20 47.96
C LEU A 20 -27.31 -26.93 46.57
N GLN A 21 -26.41 -27.70 46.06
CA GLN A 21 -25.19 -28.32 46.57
C GLN A 21 -24.42 -28.92 45.37
N ARG A 22 -23.11 -28.98 45.55
CA ARG A 22 -22.13 -29.76 44.74
C ARG A 22 -22.51 -31.24 44.61
N ARG A 23 -22.19 -31.88 43.50
CA ARG A 23 -21.62 -33.22 43.50
C ARG A 23 -20.51 -33.39 42.49
N ARG A 24 -19.32 -33.68 42.99
CA ARG A 24 -18.16 -34.31 42.33
C ARG A 24 -18.40 -35.83 42.26
N SER A 25 -17.87 -36.45 41.19
CA SER A 25 -17.24 -37.76 41.21
C SER A 25 -16.50 -37.89 39.86
N SER A 26 -15.23 -37.83 39.70
CA SER A 26 -14.07 -38.59 40.13
C SER A 26 -14.05 -40.05 39.58
N ILE A 27 -12.99 -40.26 38.75
CA ILE A 27 -12.18 -41.45 38.63
C ILE A 27 -12.73 -42.55 37.70
N THR A 28 -11.97 -42.98 36.65
CA THR A 28 -10.87 -43.94 36.79
C THR A 28 -10.04 -44.02 35.51
N GLN A 29 -8.73 -44.01 35.69
CA GLN A 29 -7.72 -44.51 34.76
C GLN A 29 -7.77 -46.03 34.60
N ALA A 30 -7.44 -46.56 33.44
CA ALA A 30 -6.75 -47.86 33.33
C ALA A 30 -5.83 -47.87 32.10
N SER A 31 -4.57 -47.95 32.40
CA SER A 31 -3.43 -48.27 31.54
C SER A 31 -3.31 -49.79 31.37
N ILE A 32 -2.43 -50.20 30.45
CA ILE A 32 -1.80 -51.53 30.22
C ILE A 32 -2.04 -51.90 28.74
N GLY A 33 -1.09 -52.21 27.87
CA GLY A 33 0.32 -52.40 27.91
C GLY A 33 0.73 -53.23 26.70
N ARG A 34 1.81 -52.89 26.12
CA ARG A 34 2.90 -53.61 25.47
C ARG A 34 2.70 -54.82 24.54
N GLN A 35 3.55 -54.75 23.46
CA GLN A 35 4.27 -55.82 22.73
C GLN A 35 3.50 -56.47 21.58
N GLY A 36 4.01 -56.68 20.41
CA GLY A 36 5.38 -56.61 19.84
C GLY A 36 5.34 -57.43 18.56
N GLU A 37 6.34 -57.19 17.71
CA GLU A 37 6.92 -58.05 16.68
C GLU A 37 6.29 -58.19 15.30
N HIS A 38 7.05 -57.68 14.32
CA HIS A 38 7.55 -58.24 13.03
C HIS A 38 6.64 -59.14 12.18
N GLU A 39 6.48 -58.72 10.92
CA GLU A 39 7.09 -59.26 9.70
C GLU A 39 6.33 -58.82 8.45
N ASP A 40 7.04 -58.18 7.60
CA ASP A 40 7.29 -58.35 6.16
C ASP A 40 6.15 -58.75 5.20
N ARG A 41 6.10 -57.94 4.13
CA ARG A 41 5.81 -58.21 2.72
C ARG A 41 4.54 -57.65 2.07
N SER A 42 4.94 -56.89 1.06
CA SER A 42 4.42 -56.79 -0.31
C SER A 42 3.18 -55.93 -0.57
N ASP A 43 3.47 -54.92 -1.38
CA ASP A 43 2.69 -54.40 -2.51
C ASP A 43 1.16 -54.43 -2.45
N ASP A 44 0.56 -53.28 -2.34
CA ASP A 44 -0.30 -52.79 -3.42
C ASP A 44 -0.66 -51.31 -3.26
N THR A 45 -0.50 -50.62 -4.35
CA THR A 45 -0.91 -49.26 -4.64
C THR A 45 -2.39 -48.99 -4.35
N HIS A 46 -2.68 -48.06 -3.48
CA HIS A 46 -3.93 -47.26 -3.56
C HIS A 46 -3.71 -45.86 -3.06
N ASP A 47 -3.59 -45.01 -4.03
CA ASP A 47 -3.71 -43.58 -4.10
C ASP A 47 -4.93 -43.07 -3.28
N ARG A 48 -4.72 -42.41 -2.13
CA ARG A 48 -5.72 -41.60 -1.48
C ARG A 48 -5.35 -40.15 -1.63
N ARG A 49 -5.84 -39.59 -2.73
CA ARG A 49 -5.92 -38.17 -2.98
C ARG A 49 -6.62 -37.47 -1.84
N THR A 50 -5.90 -36.59 -1.19
CA THR A 50 -6.46 -35.42 -0.49
C THR A 50 -7.07 -34.49 -1.53
N GLN A 51 -8.38 -34.44 -1.58
CA GLN A 51 -9.12 -33.48 -2.42
C GLN A 51 -9.00 -32.08 -1.82
N GLY A 52 -8.20 -31.26 -2.52
CA GLY A 52 -8.20 -29.81 -2.38
C GLY A 52 -9.51 -29.22 -2.91
N TYR A 53 -9.92 -28.14 -2.32
CA TYR A 53 -11.09 -27.35 -2.64
C TYR A 53 -11.18 -27.02 -4.14
N SER A 54 -12.30 -27.37 -4.76
CA SER A 54 -12.64 -27.03 -6.14
C SER A 54 -12.87 -25.54 -6.28
N ALA A 55 -11.94 -24.87 -6.95
CA ALA A 55 -12.27 -23.68 -7.73
C ALA A 55 -13.27 -24.08 -8.82
N VAL A 56 -14.20 -23.18 -9.10
CA VAL A 56 -15.19 -23.25 -10.17
C VAL A 56 -14.56 -23.90 -11.42
N HIS A 57 -15.07 -25.04 -11.86
CA HIS A 57 -14.69 -25.64 -13.11
C HIS A 57 -15.13 -24.75 -14.26
N LEU A 58 -14.18 -23.99 -14.80
CA LEU A 58 -14.23 -23.58 -16.21
C LEU A 58 -13.78 -24.78 -17.06
N PRO A 59 -14.36 -25.02 -18.23
CA PRO A 59 -13.99 -26.14 -19.08
C PRO A 59 -12.50 -26.07 -19.40
N ALA A 60 -11.85 -27.20 -19.27
CA ALA A 60 -10.44 -27.41 -19.54
C ALA A 60 -10.13 -27.18 -21.03
N VAL A 61 -9.72 -25.96 -21.39
CA VAL A 61 -8.99 -25.67 -22.60
C VAL A 61 -7.98 -24.58 -22.23
N TYR A 62 -6.90 -24.97 -21.61
CA TYR A 62 -5.61 -24.29 -21.72
C TYR A 62 -4.57 -25.03 -20.90
N ASN A 63 -4.12 -26.18 -21.45
CA ASN A 63 -2.80 -26.71 -21.17
C ASN A 63 -1.96 -26.43 -22.42
N GLN A 64 -1.38 -25.27 -22.52
CA GLN A 64 -0.17 -25.06 -23.32
C GLN A 64 0.85 -24.33 -22.48
N GLN A 65 1.78 -25.09 -22.08
CA GLN A 65 3.18 -24.85 -21.79
C GLN A 65 3.63 -23.38 -21.86
N PHE A 66 3.68 -22.70 -20.70
CA PHE A 66 4.72 -21.74 -20.47
C PHE A 66 5.95 -22.49 -19.98
N SER A 67 6.75 -22.92 -20.95
CA SER A 67 8.08 -23.46 -20.71
C SER A 67 9.01 -22.30 -20.39
N HIS A 68 9.50 -22.29 -19.15
CA HIS A 68 10.83 -21.88 -18.74
C HIS A 68 11.40 -20.57 -19.30
N ALA A 69 11.41 -19.54 -18.49
CA ALA A 69 12.48 -18.57 -18.55
C ALA A 69 13.81 -19.31 -18.24
N PRO A 70 14.81 -19.27 -19.11
CA PRO A 70 16.07 -19.90 -18.80
C PRO A 70 16.84 -19.06 -17.79
N ILE A 71 17.14 -19.67 -16.64
CA ILE A 71 18.24 -19.23 -15.79
C ILE A 71 19.52 -19.43 -16.60
N ILE A 72 20.11 -18.36 -17.11
CA ILE A 72 21.40 -18.41 -17.81
C ILE A 72 22.50 -18.08 -16.80
N ASN A 73 23.04 -19.14 -16.19
CA ASN A 73 24.42 -19.13 -15.76
C ASN A 73 25.25 -19.60 -16.97
N GLY A 74 25.98 -18.69 -17.61
CA GLY A 74 26.80 -19.06 -18.76
C GLY A 74 27.89 -18.05 -19.03
N ASN A 75 29.11 -18.56 -18.95
CA ASN A 75 30.37 -17.90 -19.23
C ASN A 75 30.42 -17.19 -20.59
N ILE A 76 31.10 -16.05 -20.54
CA ILE A 76 31.48 -15.18 -21.66
C ILE A 76 32.38 -15.93 -22.66
N TYR A 77 31.92 -16.02 -23.91
CA TYR A 77 32.80 -16.04 -25.10
C TYR A 77 31.99 -15.69 -26.36
N GLY A 78 32.37 -14.59 -27.04
CA GLY A 78 32.19 -14.37 -28.48
C GLY A 78 31.10 -13.40 -28.93
N GLY A 79 31.51 -12.14 -29.23
CA GLY A 79 31.16 -11.41 -30.45
C GLY A 79 29.82 -10.76 -30.65
N VAL A 80 29.82 -9.45 -30.49
CA VAL A 80 29.06 -8.38 -31.23
C VAL A 80 27.53 -8.50 -31.50
N GLN A 81 26.89 -9.66 -31.46
CA GLN A 81 25.44 -9.80 -31.68
C GLN A 81 24.58 -9.76 -30.38
N ASN A 82 25.19 -9.82 -29.20
CA ASN A 82 24.46 -9.90 -27.93
C ASN A 82 24.11 -8.52 -27.33
N ASN A 83 24.61 -7.40 -27.87
CA ASN A 83 24.38 -6.09 -27.28
C ASN A 83 22.98 -5.51 -27.50
N ILE A 84 22.26 -5.97 -28.54
CA ILE A 84 20.90 -5.45 -28.80
C ILE A 84 19.88 -6.16 -27.90
N GLN A 85 20.04 -7.44 -27.62
CA GLN A 85 19.13 -8.17 -26.76
C GLN A 85 19.32 -7.88 -25.26
N SER A 86 20.54 -7.58 -24.82
CA SER A 86 20.78 -7.20 -23.42
C SER A 86 20.24 -5.81 -23.12
N SER A 87 20.33 -4.85 -24.05
CA SER A 87 19.86 -3.48 -23.83
C SER A 87 18.33 -3.37 -23.80
N THR A 88 17.60 -4.15 -24.60
CA THR A 88 16.13 -4.20 -24.57
C THR A 88 15.62 -4.84 -23.28
N LEU A 89 16.33 -5.84 -22.77
CA LEU A 89 16.01 -6.46 -21.49
C LEU A 89 16.17 -5.48 -20.33
N ASP A 90 17.25 -4.70 -20.34
CA ASP A 90 17.53 -3.65 -19.34
C ASP A 90 16.44 -2.56 -19.31
N SER A 91 15.97 -2.14 -20.49
CA SER A 91 14.92 -1.11 -20.57
C SER A 91 13.56 -1.59 -20.06
N LEU A 92 13.18 -2.84 -20.40
CA LEU A 92 11.95 -3.45 -19.89
C LEU A 92 12.06 -3.70 -18.38
N GLN A 93 13.21 -4.13 -17.88
CA GLN A 93 13.45 -4.29 -16.45
C GLN A 93 13.35 -2.96 -15.71
N PHE A 94 13.89 -1.89 -16.28
CA PHE A 94 13.75 -0.54 -15.71
C PHE A 94 12.29 -0.11 -15.62
N LEU A 95 11.49 -0.30 -16.69
CA LEU A 95 10.07 0.02 -16.64
C LEU A 95 9.33 -0.86 -15.62
N TYR A 96 9.65 -2.16 -15.56
CA TYR A 96 9.04 -3.10 -14.61
C TYR A 96 9.22 -2.65 -13.16
N GLN A 97 10.41 -2.21 -12.78
CA GLN A 97 10.71 -1.73 -11.43
C GLN A 97 9.88 -0.51 -11.00
N HIS A 98 9.41 0.27 -11.97
CA HIS A 98 8.64 1.50 -11.72
C HIS A 98 7.16 1.39 -12.09
N ALA A 99 6.74 0.27 -12.67
CA ALA A 99 5.36 0.00 -13.05
C ALA A 99 4.53 -0.46 -11.84
N ALA A 100 3.23 -0.15 -11.85
CA ALA A 100 2.27 -0.69 -10.90
C ALA A 100 1.80 -2.08 -11.35
N MET A 101 2.57 -3.11 -11.04
CA MET A 101 2.25 -4.47 -11.49
C MET A 101 0.97 -5.02 -10.88
N GLY A 102 0.60 -4.58 -9.67
CA GLY A 102 -0.70 -4.88 -9.07
C GLY A 102 -1.90 -4.37 -9.87
N ALA A 103 -1.71 -3.35 -10.73
CA ALA A 103 -2.76 -2.79 -11.57
C ALA A 103 -2.99 -3.55 -12.89
N VAL A 104 -2.16 -4.51 -13.23
CA VAL A 104 -2.26 -5.30 -14.47
C VAL A 104 -3.28 -6.44 -14.30
N HIS A 105 -3.95 -6.84 -15.38
CA HIS A 105 -4.99 -7.88 -15.32
C HIS A 105 -4.45 -9.20 -14.78
N GLU A 106 -3.27 -9.61 -15.21
CA GLU A 106 -2.59 -10.87 -14.86
C GLU A 106 -1.92 -10.86 -13.49
N SER A 107 -2.03 -9.75 -12.75
CA SER A 107 -1.40 -9.62 -11.44
C SER A 107 -1.85 -10.71 -10.46
N ASN A 108 -0.91 -11.27 -9.71
CA ASN A 108 -1.20 -12.22 -8.63
C ASN A 108 -2.08 -11.59 -7.54
N GLU A 109 -2.01 -10.26 -7.32
CA GLU A 109 -2.89 -9.56 -6.40
C GLU A 109 -4.37 -9.63 -6.82
N ARG A 110 -4.62 -9.76 -8.10
CA ARG A 110 -5.96 -9.83 -8.68
C ARG A 110 -6.43 -11.25 -8.94
N PHE A 111 -5.60 -12.26 -8.68
CA PHE A 111 -5.93 -13.65 -8.99
C PHE A 111 -6.86 -14.30 -7.95
N PRO A 112 -7.93 -15.01 -8.35
CA PRO A 112 -8.48 -15.03 -9.72
C PRO A 112 -9.10 -13.67 -10.10
N PRO A 113 -8.88 -13.20 -11.36
CA PRO A 113 -9.41 -11.92 -11.78
C PRO A 113 -10.95 -11.93 -11.77
N PRO A 114 -11.60 -10.80 -11.42
CA PRO A 114 -13.05 -10.70 -11.51
C PRO A 114 -13.52 -10.88 -12.95
N LEU A 115 -14.40 -11.85 -13.18
CA LEU A 115 -15.04 -12.12 -14.46
C LEU A 115 -16.57 -12.15 -14.31
N CYS A 116 -17.29 -11.91 -15.41
CA CYS A 116 -18.73 -12.10 -15.45
C CYS A 116 -19.08 -13.57 -15.24
N PHE A 117 -20.11 -13.84 -14.46
CA PHE A 117 -20.61 -15.20 -14.32
C PHE A 117 -21.08 -15.71 -15.70
N PRO A 118 -20.81 -16.96 -16.09
CA PRO A 118 -21.15 -17.48 -17.42
C PRO A 118 -22.59 -17.24 -17.82
N GLY A 119 -22.79 -16.61 -18.97
CA GLY A 119 -24.11 -16.25 -19.52
C GLY A 119 -24.75 -15.05 -18.85
N THR A 120 -23.98 -14.24 -18.09
CA THR A 120 -24.41 -12.92 -17.63
C THR A 120 -23.60 -11.84 -18.34
N ARG A 121 -24.20 -10.66 -18.54
CA ARG A 121 -23.58 -9.52 -19.23
C ARG A 121 -23.18 -9.76 -20.70
N ASP A 122 -23.61 -10.84 -21.31
CA ASP A 122 -23.25 -11.21 -22.68
C ASP A 122 -23.54 -10.08 -23.68
N VAL A 123 -24.67 -9.37 -23.53
CA VAL A 123 -25.07 -8.26 -24.40
C VAL A 123 -24.06 -7.09 -24.28
N VAL A 124 -23.63 -6.77 -23.07
CA VAL A 124 -22.67 -5.69 -22.81
C VAL A 124 -21.31 -6.04 -23.38
N VAL A 125 -20.80 -7.22 -23.05
CA VAL A 125 -19.50 -7.73 -23.54
C VAL A 125 -19.49 -7.76 -25.05
N GLY A 126 -20.57 -8.30 -25.67
CA GLY A 126 -20.74 -8.33 -27.13
C GLY A 126 -20.74 -6.93 -27.77
N ARG A 127 -21.34 -5.92 -27.10
CA ARG A 127 -21.35 -4.55 -27.61
C ARG A 127 -19.96 -3.89 -27.51
N VAL A 128 -19.23 -4.09 -26.43
CA VAL A 128 -17.86 -3.59 -26.29
C VAL A 128 -16.93 -4.22 -27.33
N ILE A 129 -17.03 -5.54 -27.53
CA ILE A 129 -16.23 -6.26 -28.53
C ILE A 129 -16.58 -5.79 -29.94
N GLY A 130 -17.87 -5.67 -30.24
CA GLY A 130 -18.35 -5.17 -31.54
C GLY A 130 -17.82 -3.77 -31.85
N TRP A 131 -17.84 -2.86 -30.87
CA TRP A 131 -17.26 -1.53 -31.00
C TRP A 131 -15.74 -1.58 -31.27
N TYR A 132 -15.02 -2.41 -30.55
CA TYR A 132 -13.55 -2.53 -30.75
C TYR A 132 -13.21 -3.10 -32.15
N LEU A 133 -13.98 -4.05 -32.65
CA LEU A 133 -13.76 -4.69 -33.94
C LEU A 133 -14.24 -3.83 -35.11
N ASP A 134 -15.04 -2.80 -34.86
CA ASP A 134 -15.49 -1.86 -35.90
C ASP A 134 -14.31 -0.97 -36.34
N LYS A 135 -13.80 -1.30 -37.56
CA LYS A 135 -12.66 -0.59 -38.16
C LYS A 135 -13.02 0.81 -38.65
N ASP A 136 -14.30 1.01 -39.02
CA ASP A 136 -14.81 2.26 -39.59
C ASP A 136 -15.38 3.18 -38.50
N GLY A 137 -15.43 2.71 -37.24
CA GLY A 137 -15.89 3.45 -36.08
C GLY A 137 -15.07 4.71 -35.85
N GLN A 138 -15.71 5.87 -35.81
CA GLN A 138 -15.09 7.17 -35.63
C GLN A 138 -14.63 7.36 -34.18
N LYS A 139 -15.36 6.77 -33.20
CA LYS A 139 -15.09 6.92 -31.76
C LYS A 139 -14.17 5.82 -31.26
N LYS A 140 -12.95 6.17 -30.89
CA LYS A 140 -11.92 5.23 -30.40
C LYS A 140 -11.83 5.17 -28.87
N ILE A 141 -12.69 5.86 -28.17
CA ILE A 141 -12.81 5.81 -26.71
C ILE A 141 -14.23 5.35 -26.38
N MET A 142 -14.39 4.27 -25.62
CA MET A 142 -15.68 3.86 -25.07
C MET A 142 -15.65 4.05 -23.55
N TRP A 143 -16.67 4.71 -23.02
CA TRP A 143 -16.87 4.89 -21.59
C TRP A 143 -18.02 4.05 -21.08
N VAL A 144 -17.68 2.96 -20.39
CA VAL A 144 -18.66 2.07 -19.73
C VAL A 144 -18.86 2.56 -18.31
N HIS A 145 -20.06 3.00 -17.99
CA HIS A 145 -20.36 3.53 -16.66
C HIS A 145 -21.55 2.83 -16.00
N ALA A 146 -21.51 2.77 -14.71
CA ALA A 146 -22.61 2.32 -13.86
C ALA A 146 -22.35 2.71 -12.42
N PRO A 147 -23.38 2.75 -11.57
CA PRO A 147 -23.22 2.81 -10.13
C PRO A 147 -22.37 1.66 -9.59
N LEU A 148 -22.10 1.70 -8.28
CA LEU A 148 -21.39 0.66 -7.57
C LEU A 148 -22.09 -0.71 -7.74
N GLY A 149 -21.33 -1.80 -7.81
CA GLY A 149 -21.88 -3.15 -7.73
C GLY A 149 -22.50 -3.73 -9.01
N TYR A 150 -22.47 -3.01 -10.12
CA TYR A 150 -22.97 -3.49 -11.42
C TYR A 150 -21.99 -4.34 -12.22
N GLY A 151 -20.78 -4.61 -11.67
CA GLY A 151 -19.82 -5.54 -12.27
C GLY A 151 -18.96 -4.93 -13.38
N LYS A 152 -18.69 -3.61 -13.38
CA LYS A 152 -17.79 -2.95 -14.34
C LYS A 152 -16.46 -3.69 -14.50
N THR A 153 -15.77 -3.94 -13.40
CA THR A 153 -14.48 -4.66 -13.37
C THR A 153 -14.59 -6.07 -13.95
N ALA A 154 -15.72 -6.77 -13.69
CA ALA A 154 -15.94 -8.09 -14.27
C ALA A 154 -16.15 -8.00 -15.80
N VAL A 155 -16.84 -6.99 -16.28
CA VAL A 155 -16.98 -6.71 -17.73
C VAL A 155 -15.60 -6.45 -18.35
N ALA A 156 -14.77 -5.60 -17.73
CA ALA A 156 -13.41 -5.31 -18.20
C ALA A 156 -12.56 -6.59 -18.31
N GLY A 157 -12.56 -7.42 -17.25
CA GLY A 157 -11.86 -8.71 -17.25
C GLY A 157 -12.38 -9.66 -18.32
N THR A 158 -13.71 -9.79 -18.45
CA THR A 158 -14.33 -10.69 -19.44
C THR A 158 -14.05 -10.24 -20.87
N VAL A 159 -14.07 -8.93 -21.15
CA VAL A 159 -13.69 -8.37 -22.46
C VAL A 159 -12.25 -8.73 -22.80
N LYS A 160 -11.32 -8.56 -21.84
CA LYS A 160 -9.91 -8.92 -22.03
C LYS A 160 -9.72 -10.40 -22.35
N GLU A 161 -10.26 -11.28 -21.51
CA GLU A 161 -10.19 -12.73 -21.71
C GLU A 161 -10.82 -13.18 -23.06
N THR A 162 -11.96 -12.56 -23.42
CA THR A 162 -12.64 -12.89 -24.67
C THR A 162 -11.83 -12.47 -25.89
N LEU A 163 -11.27 -11.26 -25.87
CA LEU A 163 -10.45 -10.75 -26.98
C LEU A 163 -9.16 -11.56 -27.16
N ASP A 164 -8.49 -11.92 -26.06
CA ASP A 164 -7.28 -12.73 -26.12
C ASP A 164 -7.55 -14.16 -26.63
N GLY A 165 -8.76 -14.69 -26.36
CA GLY A 165 -9.21 -15.97 -26.93
C GLY A 165 -9.58 -15.91 -28.40
N MET A 166 -9.70 -14.72 -29.01
CA MET A 166 -10.06 -14.58 -30.42
C MET A 166 -8.83 -14.67 -31.33
N GLN A 167 -8.95 -15.43 -32.42
CA GLN A 167 -7.93 -15.49 -33.46
C GLN A 167 -8.07 -14.31 -34.42
N LEU A 168 -7.51 -13.15 -34.05
CA LEU A 168 -7.61 -11.91 -34.84
C LEU A 168 -6.48 -11.75 -35.88
N GLY A 169 -5.62 -12.75 -36.04
CA GLY A 169 -4.47 -12.72 -36.97
C GLY A 169 -3.26 -11.94 -36.44
N PHE A 170 -3.26 -11.54 -35.19
CA PHE A 170 -2.14 -10.93 -34.48
C PHE A 170 -2.25 -11.25 -32.99
N ASP A 171 -1.10 -11.26 -32.31
CA ASP A 171 -1.02 -11.53 -30.88
C ASP A 171 -1.46 -10.31 -30.06
N SER A 172 -1.99 -10.57 -28.86
CA SER A 172 -2.34 -9.56 -27.85
C SER A 172 -3.20 -8.39 -28.37
N PRO A 173 -4.46 -8.62 -28.70
CA PRO A 173 -5.38 -7.54 -29.06
C PRO A 173 -5.57 -6.50 -27.95
N VAL A 174 -5.44 -6.91 -26.69
CA VAL A 174 -5.37 -6.00 -25.54
C VAL A 174 -3.91 -5.62 -25.30
N GLY A 175 -3.56 -4.38 -25.65
CA GLY A 175 -2.19 -3.87 -25.53
C GLY A 175 -1.77 -3.53 -24.11
N ALA A 176 -2.68 -3.05 -23.27
CA ALA A 176 -2.42 -2.73 -21.89
C ALA A 176 -3.70 -2.69 -21.05
N THR A 177 -3.55 -2.92 -19.75
CA THR A 177 -4.63 -2.79 -18.76
C THR A 177 -4.14 -1.99 -17.56
N PHE A 178 -5.04 -1.21 -16.94
CA PHE A 178 -4.78 -0.56 -15.67
C PHE A 178 -6.06 -0.55 -14.84
N PHE A 179 -5.99 -1.19 -13.67
CA PHE A 179 -7.11 -1.29 -12.75
C PHE A 179 -6.82 -0.46 -11.51
N PHE A 180 -7.39 0.74 -11.43
CA PHE A 180 -7.33 1.56 -10.23
C PHE A 180 -7.99 0.85 -9.06
N TRP A 181 -7.47 1.07 -7.87
CA TRP A 181 -8.07 0.58 -6.64
C TRP A 181 -7.75 1.50 -5.47
N ARG A 182 -8.77 2.11 -4.90
CA ARG A 182 -8.68 3.15 -3.88
C ARG A 182 -7.86 2.75 -2.66
N SER A 183 -7.92 1.48 -2.26
CA SER A 183 -7.25 0.96 -1.07
C SER A 183 -5.78 0.56 -1.31
N SER A 184 -5.30 0.57 -2.54
CA SER A 184 -3.90 0.25 -2.85
C SER A 184 -3.15 1.52 -3.21
N ALA A 185 -2.07 1.85 -2.48
CA ALA A 185 -1.30 3.06 -2.75
C ALA A 185 -0.61 3.02 -4.11
N GLU A 186 -0.21 1.85 -4.57
CA GLU A 186 0.38 1.67 -5.89
C GLU A 186 -0.63 1.92 -7.02
N ARG A 187 -1.94 1.68 -6.75
CA ARG A 187 -3.01 1.65 -7.75
C ARG A 187 -4.03 2.77 -7.61
N ASN A 188 -3.93 3.62 -6.59
CA ASN A 188 -4.88 4.71 -6.34
C ASN A 188 -4.37 6.08 -6.82
N SER A 189 -3.22 6.09 -7.50
CA SER A 189 -2.57 7.30 -8.00
C SER A 189 -2.20 7.13 -9.49
N PRO A 190 -2.20 8.19 -10.30
CA PRO A 190 -1.75 8.11 -11.68
C PRO A 190 -0.23 8.12 -11.83
N ALA A 191 0.53 8.21 -10.74
CA ALA A 191 1.99 8.40 -10.78
C ALA A 191 2.71 7.31 -11.59
N ARG A 192 2.24 6.06 -11.51
CA ARG A 192 2.80 4.92 -12.25
C ARG A 192 1.98 4.55 -13.50
N PHE A 193 0.90 5.28 -13.80
CA PHE A 193 -0.04 4.94 -14.88
C PHE A 193 0.64 4.84 -16.24
N ILE A 194 1.34 5.89 -16.66
CA ILE A 194 1.98 5.94 -17.99
C ILE A 194 3.10 4.91 -18.12
N ILE A 195 3.91 4.72 -17.08
CA ILE A 195 5.00 3.74 -17.07
C ILE A 195 4.43 2.32 -17.20
N THR A 196 3.35 2.02 -16.47
CA THR A 196 2.68 0.71 -16.52
C THR A 196 2.08 0.43 -17.91
N LEU A 197 1.47 1.43 -18.56
CA LEU A 197 1.01 1.29 -19.92
C LEU A 197 2.16 1.10 -20.91
N ALA A 198 3.24 1.88 -20.79
CA ALA A 198 4.40 1.77 -21.65
C ALA A 198 5.08 0.40 -21.55
N TYR A 199 5.18 -0.15 -20.33
CA TYR A 199 5.72 -1.49 -20.09
C TYR A 199 4.90 -2.57 -20.82
N GLN A 200 3.58 -2.59 -20.64
CA GLN A 200 2.68 -3.57 -21.28
C GLN A 200 2.64 -3.40 -22.80
N LEU A 201 2.58 -2.15 -23.30
CA LEU A 201 2.64 -1.87 -24.73
C LEU A 201 3.94 -2.35 -25.35
N ALA A 202 5.07 -2.23 -24.65
CA ALA A 202 6.36 -2.75 -25.13
C ALA A 202 6.41 -4.30 -25.13
N GLN A 203 5.66 -4.96 -24.25
CA GLN A 203 5.50 -6.41 -24.27
C GLN A 203 4.58 -6.88 -25.41
N SER A 204 3.46 -6.17 -25.66
CA SER A 204 2.50 -6.52 -26.72
C SER A 204 2.96 -6.07 -28.12
N ILE A 205 3.88 -5.11 -28.20
CA ILE A 205 4.44 -4.54 -29.43
C ILE A 205 5.96 -4.39 -29.22
N PRO A 206 6.74 -5.47 -29.37
CA PRO A 206 8.18 -5.44 -29.10
C PRO A 206 8.98 -4.42 -29.92
N GLU A 207 8.45 -3.98 -31.07
CA GLU A 207 9.03 -2.95 -31.93
C GLU A 207 9.13 -1.59 -31.25
N LEU A 208 8.39 -1.36 -30.15
CA LEU A 208 8.49 -0.13 -29.34
C LEU A 208 9.75 -0.10 -28.47
N CYS A 209 10.32 -1.26 -28.12
CA CYS A 209 11.43 -1.35 -27.17
C CYS A 209 12.63 -0.47 -27.54
N PRO A 210 13.11 -0.40 -28.80
CA PRO A 210 14.25 0.47 -29.15
C PRO A 210 13.96 1.96 -28.91
N GLY A 211 12.74 2.41 -29.21
CA GLY A 211 12.33 3.79 -28.97
C GLY A 211 12.25 4.15 -27.48
N ILE A 212 11.74 3.23 -26.68
CA ILE A 212 11.66 3.34 -25.21
C ILE A 212 13.06 3.36 -24.61
N GLU A 213 13.97 2.49 -25.08
CA GLU A 213 15.35 2.45 -24.63
C GLU A 213 16.07 3.78 -24.85
N VAL A 214 15.90 4.37 -26.04
CA VAL A 214 16.44 5.69 -26.36
C VAL A 214 15.88 6.75 -25.40
N ALA A 215 14.58 6.70 -25.10
CA ALA A 215 13.95 7.65 -24.17
C ALA A 215 14.52 7.53 -22.74
N ILE A 216 14.69 6.32 -22.22
CA ILE A 216 15.23 6.06 -20.87
C ILE A 216 16.70 6.51 -20.80
N LYS A 217 17.54 6.13 -21.79
CA LYS A 217 18.95 6.51 -21.82
C LYS A 217 19.17 8.01 -21.95
N SER A 218 18.32 8.69 -22.75
CA SER A 218 18.43 10.14 -22.93
C SER A 218 17.90 10.93 -21.74
N LYS A 219 17.00 10.34 -20.93
CA LYS A 219 16.35 10.98 -19.78
C LYS A 219 16.25 10.01 -18.60
N PRO A 220 17.35 9.75 -17.86
CA PRO A 220 17.35 8.80 -16.74
C PRO A 220 16.33 9.13 -15.66
N GLY A 221 15.99 10.41 -15.47
CA GLY A 221 14.95 10.86 -14.52
C GLY A 221 13.51 10.80 -15.04
N ILE A 222 13.24 10.09 -16.14
CA ILE A 222 11.93 10.08 -16.82
C ILE A 222 10.79 9.65 -15.90
N VAL A 223 11.03 8.73 -14.97
CA VAL A 223 10.04 8.23 -14.01
C VAL A 223 9.56 9.29 -13.01
N LYS A 224 10.35 10.35 -12.81
CA LYS A 224 10.04 11.51 -11.94
C LYS A 224 9.52 12.73 -12.71
N MET A 225 9.41 12.64 -14.03
CA MET A 225 8.88 13.71 -14.87
C MET A 225 7.34 13.78 -14.78
N ALA A 226 6.76 14.91 -15.19
CA ALA A 226 5.31 15.04 -15.32
C ALA A 226 4.75 13.96 -16.26
N LEU A 227 3.54 13.45 -15.95
CA LEU A 227 2.90 12.35 -16.69
C LEU A 227 2.75 12.65 -18.18
N GLU A 228 2.50 13.91 -18.53
CA GLU A 228 2.40 14.39 -19.92
C GLU A 228 3.73 14.20 -20.67
N ASN A 229 4.85 14.46 -19.99
CA ASN A 229 6.19 14.25 -20.57
C ASN A 229 6.49 12.74 -20.67
N GLN A 230 6.16 11.94 -19.64
CA GLN A 230 6.31 10.49 -19.69
C GLN A 230 5.51 9.90 -20.87
N LEU A 231 4.28 10.35 -21.05
CA LEU A 231 3.41 9.95 -22.16
C LEU A 231 4.05 10.20 -23.53
N ILE A 232 4.58 11.39 -23.74
CA ILE A 232 5.23 11.75 -25.00
C ILE A 232 6.51 10.92 -25.23
N GLU A 233 7.35 10.78 -24.20
CA GLU A 233 8.66 10.14 -24.34
C GLU A 233 8.57 8.62 -24.40
N LEU A 234 7.70 8.00 -23.57
CA LEU A 234 7.63 6.54 -23.42
C LEU A 234 6.61 5.87 -24.36
N ILE A 235 5.63 6.62 -24.85
CA ILE A 235 4.56 6.05 -25.71
C ILE A 235 4.56 6.73 -27.07
N VAL A 236 4.31 8.04 -27.14
CA VAL A 236 4.06 8.72 -28.42
C VAL A 236 5.28 8.68 -29.35
N LYS A 237 6.47 9.04 -28.87
CA LYS A 237 7.68 9.03 -29.69
C LYS A 237 8.09 7.63 -30.16
N PRO A 238 8.09 6.59 -29.29
CA PRO A 238 8.33 5.23 -29.74
C PRO A 238 7.37 4.77 -30.83
N PHE A 239 6.06 4.99 -30.67
CA PHE A 239 5.09 4.68 -31.74
C PHE A 239 5.37 5.42 -33.03
N LYS A 240 5.62 6.73 -32.96
CA LYS A 240 5.89 7.56 -34.16
C LYS A 240 7.22 7.23 -34.85
N SER A 241 8.12 6.53 -34.18
CA SER A 241 9.36 6.06 -34.78
C SER A 241 9.20 4.76 -35.59
N LEU A 242 8.04 4.09 -35.48
CA LEU A 242 7.78 2.84 -36.18
C LEU A 242 7.52 3.07 -37.68
N PRO A 243 8.19 2.34 -38.59
CA PRO A 243 8.03 2.54 -40.02
C PRO A 243 6.64 2.14 -40.53
N ASN A 244 5.94 1.23 -39.83
CA ASN A 244 4.68 0.64 -40.27
C ASN A 244 3.48 1.08 -39.42
N LEU A 245 3.55 2.25 -38.80
CA LEU A 245 2.50 2.75 -37.87
C LEU A 245 1.09 2.66 -38.47
N ASN A 246 0.92 3.04 -39.72
CA ASN A 246 -0.41 3.09 -40.37
C ASN A 246 -1.00 1.72 -40.70
N THR A 247 -0.22 0.66 -40.68
CA THR A 247 -0.64 -0.71 -40.99
C THR A 247 -0.67 -1.60 -39.74
N MET A 248 -0.27 -1.06 -38.58
CA MET A 248 -0.29 -1.80 -37.33
C MET A 248 -1.71 -2.11 -36.90
N PRO A 249 -1.95 -3.34 -36.37
CA PRO A 249 -3.21 -3.67 -35.75
C PRO A 249 -3.49 -2.76 -34.55
N ASN A 250 -4.73 -2.34 -34.43
CA ASN A 250 -5.19 -1.55 -33.27
C ASN A 250 -5.09 -2.36 -31.99
N ARG A 251 -4.65 -1.73 -30.90
CA ARG A 251 -4.59 -2.34 -29.56
C ARG A 251 -5.61 -1.67 -28.65
N LEU A 252 -6.30 -2.49 -27.85
CA LEU A 252 -7.18 -1.99 -26.81
C LEU A 252 -6.40 -1.70 -25.53
N VAL A 253 -6.59 -0.53 -24.96
CA VAL A 253 -6.12 -0.16 -23.62
C VAL A 253 -7.35 -0.11 -22.70
N ILE A 254 -7.37 -0.93 -21.66
CA ILE A 254 -8.46 -1.00 -20.68
C ILE A 254 -8.06 -0.25 -19.42
N VAL A 255 -8.86 0.73 -19.01
CA VAL A 255 -8.65 1.51 -17.78
C VAL A 255 -9.91 1.41 -16.93
N ASP A 256 -9.83 0.62 -15.86
CA ASP A 256 -10.95 0.39 -14.94
C ASP A 256 -10.77 1.15 -13.64
N GLY A 257 -11.87 1.65 -13.08
CA GLY A 257 -11.92 2.28 -11.76
C GLY A 257 -11.35 3.70 -11.71
N ILE A 258 -11.50 4.51 -12.76
CA ILE A 258 -11.00 5.91 -12.79
C ILE A 258 -11.50 6.70 -11.58
N ASP A 259 -12.73 6.45 -11.10
CA ASP A 259 -13.31 7.03 -9.89
C ASP A 259 -12.60 6.59 -8.59
N GLU A 260 -11.79 5.55 -8.63
CA GLU A 260 -10.98 5.07 -7.51
C GLU A 260 -9.59 5.72 -7.44
N CYS A 261 -9.23 6.55 -8.42
CA CYS A 261 -8.02 7.35 -8.40
C CYS A 261 -8.17 8.52 -7.43
N ILE A 262 -7.40 8.52 -6.33
CA ILE A 262 -7.51 9.52 -5.25
C ILE A 262 -6.22 10.31 -4.98
N ASN A 263 -5.18 10.07 -5.79
CA ASN A 263 -3.87 10.72 -5.66
C ASN A 263 -3.29 10.67 -4.24
N SER A 264 -3.07 9.47 -3.72
CA SER A 264 -2.49 9.28 -2.39
C SER A 264 -0.98 9.60 -2.32
N ASP A 265 -0.27 9.64 -3.45
CA ASP A 265 1.17 9.92 -3.55
C ASP A 265 1.52 11.38 -3.25
N ARG A 266 1.20 11.80 -2.05
CA ARG A 266 1.45 13.19 -1.60
C ARG A 266 2.80 13.29 -0.90
N GLU A 267 3.89 12.89 -1.53
CA GLU A 267 5.20 12.81 -0.87
C GLU A 267 5.87 14.16 -0.59
N SER A 268 5.54 15.25 -1.25
CA SER A 268 6.18 16.51 -0.99
C SER A 268 5.24 17.58 -0.43
N LEU A 269 5.70 18.30 0.60
CA LEU A 269 5.00 19.41 1.24
C LEU A 269 4.69 20.57 0.26
N LEU A 270 5.57 20.82 -0.70
CA LEU A 270 5.38 21.82 -1.75
C LEU A 270 4.29 21.42 -2.75
N LYS A 271 4.10 20.13 -2.99
CA LYS A 271 3.04 19.61 -3.87
C LYS A 271 1.64 19.70 -3.27
N LYS A 272 1.50 19.96 -1.97
CA LYS A 272 0.20 19.94 -1.26
C LYS A 272 -0.64 21.19 -1.41
N GLU A 273 0.00 22.34 -1.51
CA GLU A 273 -0.69 23.61 -1.78
C GLU A 273 -1.20 23.65 -3.22
N TYR A 274 -0.56 22.88 -4.12
CA TYR A 274 -0.88 22.75 -5.54
C TYR A 274 -1.27 21.32 -5.94
N ALA A 275 -1.45 20.39 -4.99
CA ALA A 275 -1.88 19.04 -5.32
C ALA A 275 -3.33 19.09 -5.80
N GLU A 276 -3.55 18.52 -6.98
CA GLU A 276 -4.88 18.27 -7.50
C GLU A 276 -5.71 17.52 -6.46
N ASP A 277 -6.96 17.94 -6.26
CA ASP A 277 -7.94 17.19 -5.49
C ASP A 277 -8.32 15.90 -6.25
N GLN A 278 -9.17 15.08 -5.65
CA GLN A 278 -9.61 13.83 -6.27
C GLN A 278 -10.26 14.06 -7.64
N GLU A 279 -11.06 15.11 -7.79
CA GLU A 279 -11.71 15.45 -9.05
C GLU A 279 -10.69 15.81 -10.12
N GLY A 280 -9.75 16.72 -9.79
CA GLY A 280 -8.70 17.17 -10.69
C GLY A 280 -7.81 16.04 -11.18
N VAL A 281 -7.43 15.11 -10.29
CA VAL A 281 -6.62 13.95 -10.65
C VAL A 281 -7.33 13.00 -11.61
N GLN A 282 -8.62 12.72 -11.39
CA GLN A 282 -9.43 11.87 -12.28
C GLN A 282 -9.59 12.52 -13.66
N ILE A 283 -9.86 13.82 -13.68
CA ILE A 283 -9.91 14.60 -14.93
C ILE A 283 -8.56 14.60 -15.65
N ARG A 284 -7.46 14.69 -14.92
CA ARG A 284 -6.12 14.60 -15.51
C ARG A 284 -5.87 13.25 -16.17
N VAL A 285 -6.27 12.14 -15.56
CA VAL A 285 -6.19 10.80 -16.19
C VAL A 285 -6.95 10.77 -17.51
N LEU A 286 -8.19 11.30 -17.53
CA LEU A 286 -8.98 11.42 -18.77
C LEU A 286 -8.26 12.26 -19.84
N ASN A 287 -7.71 13.40 -19.45
CA ASN A 287 -6.96 14.27 -20.35
C ASN A 287 -5.69 13.61 -20.93
N LEU A 288 -4.99 12.78 -20.14
CA LEU A 288 -3.86 11.98 -20.63
C LEU A 288 -4.30 10.98 -21.70
N ILE A 289 -5.44 10.31 -21.49
CA ILE A 289 -6.01 9.37 -22.46
C ILE A 289 -6.43 10.10 -23.75
N HIS A 290 -7.09 11.24 -23.62
CA HIS A 290 -7.43 12.07 -24.78
C HIS A 290 -6.17 12.57 -25.52
N HIS A 291 -5.14 12.94 -24.78
CA HIS A 291 -3.86 13.33 -25.36
C HIS A 291 -3.21 12.19 -26.16
N LEU A 292 -3.23 10.94 -25.63
CA LEU A 292 -2.81 9.76 -26.41
C LEU A 292 -3.66 9.58 -27.68
N HIS A 293 -4.98 9.70 -27.57
CA HIS A 293 -5.90 9.61 -28.70
C HIS A 293 -5.60 10.67 -29.78
N SER A 294 -5.32 11.92 -29.39
CA SER A 294 -5.03 13.03 -30.32
C SER A 294 -3.81 12.80 -31.22
N HIS A 295 -2.91 11.89 -30.83
CA HIS A 295 -1.73 11.53 -31.63
C HIS A 295 -2.02 10.53 -32.74
N SER A 296 -3.26 10.07 -32.90
CA SER A 296 -3.70 9.11 -33.92
C SER A 296 -2.87 7.82 -33.93
N LEU A 297 -2.52 7.30 -32.74
CA LEU A 297 -1.86 6.02 -32.57
C LEU A 297 -2.86 4.87 -32.81
N PRO A 298 -2.41 3.66 -33.18
CA PRO A 298 -3.27 2.49 -33.33
C PRO A 298 -3.74 1.96 -31.99
N LEU A 299 -4.42 2.79 -31.21
CA LEU A 299 -4.93 2.51 -29.88
C LEU A 299 -6.40 2.88 -29.76
N SER A 300 -7.19 2.01 -29.14
CA SER A 300 -8.54 2.30 -28.66
C SER A 300 -8.55 2.20 -27.12
N PHE A 301 -9.46 2.92 -26.47
CA PHE A 301 -9.51 3.00 -25.01
C PHE A 301 -10.87 2.59 -24.49
N LEU A 302 -10.92 1.57 -23.63
CA LEU A 302 -12.09 1.17 -22.86
C LEU A 302 -11.94 1.72 -21.44
N LEU A 303 -12.75 2.70 -21.10
CA LEU A 303 -12.77 3.36 -19.82
C LEU A 303 -13.94 2.87 -18.98
N LEU A 304 -13.71 2.51 -17.72
CA LEU A 304 -14.79 2.11 -16.83
C LEU A 304 -14.71 2.94 -15.53
N SER A 305 -15.85 3.50 -15.13
CA SER A 305 -15.94 4.30 -13.90
C SER A 305 -17.39 4.36 -13.38
N ARG A 306 -17.55 4.86 -12.16
CA ARG A 306 -18.84 5.40 -11.71
C ARG A 306 -19.13 6.70 -12.48
N PRO A 307 -20.43 7.03 -12.74
CA PRO A 307 -20.80 8.28 -13.37
C PRO A 307 -20.79 9.42 -12.35
N GLU A 308 -19.61 9.71 -11.79
CA GLU A 308 -19.42 10.86 -10.92
C GLU A 308 -19.70 12.16 -11.70
N ALA A 309 -20.31 13.13 -11.05
CA ALA A 309 -20.82 14.33 -11.75
C ALA A 309 -19.74 15.10 -12.54
N TRP A 310 -18.50 15.12 -12.03
CA TRP A 310 -17.37 15.76 -12.73
C TRP A 310 -16.85 14.93 -13.90
N ILE A 311 -16.80 13.59 -13.78
CA ILE A 311 -16.41 12.68 -14.88
C ILE A 311 -17.43 12.80 -16.01
N THR A 312 -18.74 12.68 -15.69
CA THR A 312 -19.81 12.79 -16.66
C THR A 312 -19.75 14.12 -17.40
N ARG A 313 -19.71 15.25 -16.66
CA ARG A 313 -19.62 16.58 -17.26
C ARG A 313 -18.39 16.74 -18.15
N HIS A 314 -17.25 16.18 -17.76
CA HIS A 314 -16.02 16.29 -18.53
C HIS A 314 -16.07 15.48 -19.83
N LEU A 315 -16.63 14.28 -19.80
CA LEU A 315 -16.74 13.41 -20.97
C LEU A 315 -17.86 13.84 -21.93
N GLU A 316 -18.87 14.56 -21.44
CA GLU A 316 -19.95 15.16 -22.26
C GLU A 316 -19.55 16.51 -22.87
N ALA A 317 -18.48 17.14 -22.39
CA ALA A 317 -17.98 18.41 -22.93
C ALA A 317 -16.99 18.20 -24.07
N GLU A 318 -16.77 19.25 -24.90
CA GLU A 318 -15.67 19.26 -25.85
C GLU A 318 -14.29 19.22 -25.14
N PRO A 319 -13.34 18.50 -25.69
CA PRO A 319 -13.34 17.76 -26.97
C PRO A 319 -13.75 16.28 -26.86
N PHE A 320 -14.22 15.82 -25.72
CA PHE A 320 -14.52 14.39 -25.46
C PHE A 320 -15.82 13.91 -26.13
N CYS A 321 -16.86 14.71 -26.16
CA CYS A 321 -18.17 14.32 -26.70
C CYS A 321 -18.11 13.77 -28.13
N ASP A 322 -17.15 14.24 -28.94
CA ASP A 322 -16.98 13.80 -30.33
C ASP A 322 -16.24 12.46 -30.47
N VAL A 323 -15.42 12.09 -29.48
CA VAL A 323 -14.51 10.94 -29.55
C VAL A 323 -14.88 9.82 -28.58
N VAL A 324 -15.79 10.06 -27.61
CA VAL A 324 -16.23 9.09 -26.62
C VAL A 324 -17.60 8.52 -26.97
N GLU A 325 -17.73 7.20 -26.91
CA GLU A 325 -19.00 6.48 -26.97
C GLU A 325 -19.39 6.07 -25.53
N PRO A 326 -20.44 6.62 -24.95
CA PRO A 326 -20.92 6.23 -23.64
C PRO A 326 -21.74 4.94 -23.71
N LEU A 327 -21.59 4.09 -22.70
CA LEU A 327 -22.35 2.86 -22.51
C LEU A 327 -22.77 2.75 -21.03
N ASP A 328 -24.05 2.99 -20.76
CA ASP A 328 -24.62 2.80 -19.43
C ASP A 328 -24.93 1.33 -19.20
N LEU A 329 -24.24 0.70 -18.23
CA LEU A 329 -24.53 -0.68 -17.85
C LEU A 329 -25.90 -0.85 -17.21
N TYR A 330 -26.50 0.20 -16.69
CA TYR A 330 -27.84 0.13 -16.10
C TYR A 330 -28.91 0.00 -17.16
N GLU A 331 -28.70 0.59 -18.32
CA GLU A 331 -29.69 0.59 -19.43
C GLU A 331 -29.54 -0.63 -20.37
N VAL A 332 -28.37 -1.32 -20.31
CA VAL A 332 -28.07 -2.40 -21.25
C VAL A 332 -28.15 -3.76 -20.58
N GLY A 333 -29.04 -4.60 -21.08
CA GLY A 333 -29.26 -5.97 -20.62
C GLY A 333 -30.32 -6.09 -19.51
N ASP A 334 -30.59 -7.31 -19.09
CA ASP A 334 -31.56 -7.64 -18.04
C ASP A 334 -30.82 -8.06 -16.75
N HIS A 335 -30.59 -7.08 -15.88
CA HIS A 335 -29.82 -7.28 -14.63
C HIS A 335 -30.49 -8.26 -13.67
N ILE A 336 -31.83 -8.24 -13.60
CA ILE A 336 -32.57 -9.14 -12.72
C ILE A 336 -32.43 -10.57 -13.22
N LYS A 337 -32.49 -10.77 -14.54
CA LYS A 337 -32.27 -12.09 -15.14
C LYS A 337 -30.84 -12.59 -14.93
N ASP A 338 -29.86 -11.71 -15.08
CA ASP A 338 -28.46 -12.04 -14.81
C ASP A 338 -28.24 -12.47 -13.35
N VAL A 339 -28.78 -11.69 -12.39
CA VAL A 339 -28.72 -12.03 -10.97
C VAL A 339 -29.46 -13.33 -10.69
N LYS A 340 -30.66 -13.53 -11.26
CA LYS A 340 -31.43 -14.77 -11.07
C LYS A 340 -30.66 -15.99 -11.57
N ARG A 341 -30.00 -15.88 -12.72
CA ARG A 341 -29.15 -16.94 -13.27
C ARG A 341 -27.98 -17.27 -12.34
N PHE A 342 -27.28 -16.24 -11.85
CA PHE A 342 -26.18 -16.38 -10.91
C PHE A 342 -26.64 -17.04 -9.60
N VAL A 343 -27.67 -16.48 -8.95
CA VAL A 343 -28.20 -16.97 -7.68
C VAL A 343 -28.60 -18.43 -7.77
N ARG A 344 -29.38 -18.80 -8.79
CA ARG A 344 -29.84 -20.19 -8.97
C ARG A 344 -28.67 -21.16 -9.12
N ALA A 345 -27.67 -20.82 -9.92
CA ALA A 345 -26.51 -21.66 -10.13
C ALA A 345 -25.69 -21.84 -8.86
N GLU A 346 -25.49 -20.75 -8.10
CA GLU A 346 -24.71 -20.79 -6.86
C GLU A 346 -25.45 -21.50 -5.73
N LEU A 347 -26.77 -21.31 -5.59
CA LEU A 347 -27.57 -22.05 -4.63
C LEU A 347 -27.53 -23.57 -4.91
N SER A 348 -27.62 -23.97 -6.18
CA SER A 348 -27.44 -25.38 -6.58
C SER A 348 -26.03 -25.89 -6.25
N ARG A 349 -24.99 -25.08 -6.44
CA ARG A 349 -23.61 -25.42 -6.07
C ARG A 349 -23.47 -25.63 -4.55
N ILE A 350 -24.02 -24.70 -3.76
CA ILE A 350 -23.99 -24.76 -2.29
C ILE A 350 -24.75 -26.01 -1.81
N ALA A 351 -25.94 -26.29 -2.34
CA ALA A 351 -26.69 -27.47 -1.97
C ALA A 351 -25.90 -28.76 -2.18
N LYS A 352 -25.19 -28.89 -3.31
CA LYS A 352 -24.31 -30.02 -3.60
C LYS A 352 -23.10 -30.09 -2.67
N HIS A 353 -22.45 -28.92 -2.41
CA HIS A 353 -21.27 -28.84 -1.54
C HIS A 353 -21.59 -29.27 -0.11
N HIS A 354 -22.69 -28.78 0.44
CA HIS A 354 -23.12 -29.06 1.80
C HIS A 354 -23.93 -30.38 1.92
N ARG A 355 -24.08 -31.15 0.81
CA ARG A 355 -24.78 -32.44 0.79
C ARG A 355 -26.18 -32.38 1.39
N LEU A 356 -26.92 -31.33 1.05
CA LEU A 356 -28.31 -31.19 1.48
C LEU A 356 -29.13 -32.38 0.96
N GLU A 357 -30.10 -32.87 1.76
CA GLU A 357 -30.87 -34.10 1.46
C GLU A 357 -31.63 -34.00 0.12
N GLU A 358 -32.05 -32.78 -0.25
CA GLU A 358 -32.73 -32.51 -1.51
C GLU A 358 -32.05 -31.36 -2.26
N PRO A 359 -30.90 -31.61 -2.95
CA PRO A 359 -30.10 -30.56 -3.56
C PRO A 359 -30.79 -29.85 -4.74
N ASP A 360 -31.83 -30.47 -5.32
CA ASP A 360 -32.61 -29.89 -6.44
C ASP A 360 -33.93 -29.27 -5.96
N GLU A 361 -34.20 -29.26 -4.64
CA GLU A 361 -35.37 -28.58 -4.09
C GLU A 361 -35.22 -27.05 -4.27
N GLU A 362 -36.32 -26.40 -4.69
CA GLU A 362 -36.34 -24.94 -4.82
C GLU A 362 -36.09 -24.28 -3.48
N TRP A 363 -35.25 -23.25 -3.48
CA TRP A 363 -34.99 -22.42 -2.31
C TRP A 363 -36.14 -21.41 -2.16
N PRO A 364 -36.97 -21.48 -1.13
CA PRO A 364 -38.13 -20.57 -0.98
C PRO A 364 -37.75 -19.10 -1.01
N GLU A 365 -36.52 -18.77 -0.59
CA GLU A 365 -35.97 -17.43 -0.47
C GLU A 365 -35.32 -16.93 -1.78
N GLU A 366 -35.16 -17.76 -2.82
CA GLU A 366 -34.48 -17.39 -4.10
C GLU A 366 -35.07 -16.12 -4.69
N GLU A 367 -36.40 -16.09 -4.86
CA GLU A 367 -37.06 -14.93 -5.45
C GLU A 367 -36.98 -13.66 -4.59
N ALA A 368 -36.97 -13.82 -3.27
CA ALA A 368 -36.79 -12.72 -2.33
C ALA A 368 -35.38 -12.17 -2.41
N LEU A 369 -34.36 -13.03 -2.52
CA LEU A 369 -32.96 -12.65 -2.72
C LEU A 369 -32.78 -11.88 -4.04
N VAL A 370 -33.29 -12.42 -5.14
CA VAL A 370 -33.22 -11.76 -6.47
C VAL A 370 -33.91 -10.40 -6.45
N ARG A 371 -35.09 -10.28 -5.87
CA ARG A 371 -35.80 -8.99 -5.74
C ARG A 371 -34.99 -7.97 -4.94
N ARG A 372 -34.43 -8.38 -3.79
CA ARG A 372 -33.67 -7.49 -2.91
C ARG A 372 -32.33 -7.06 -3.52
N SER A 373 -31.80 -7.85 -4.43
CA SER A 373 -30.61 -7.45 -5.16
C SER A 373 -30.82 -6.22 -6.04
N GLU A 374 -32.06 -5.93 -6.45
CA GLU A 374 -32.39 -4.84 -7.40
C GLU A 374 -31.46 -4.83 -8.65
N GLY A 375 -30.97 -5.99 -9.07
CA GLY A 375 -30.01 -6.14 -10.17
C GLY A 375 -28.54 -5.92 -9.79
N HIS A 376 -28.26 -5.64 -8.50
CA HIS A 376 -26.90 -5.48 -8.01
C HIS A 376 -26.25 -6.84 -7.75
N MET A 377 -25.32 -7.23 -8.60
CA MET A 377 -24.60 -8.50 -8.48
C MET A 377 -23.82 -8.59 -7.17
N VAL A 378 -23.27 -7.46 -6.67
CA VAL A 378 -22.51 -7.44 -5.42
C VAL A 378 -23.36 -7.85 -4.22
N TYR A 379 -24.63 -7.46 -4.17
CA TYR A 379 -25.54 -7.88 -3.10
C TYR A 379 -25.73 -9.40 -3.13
N ALA A 380 -26.16 -9.93 -4.27
CA ALA A 380 -26.38 -11.35 -4.44
C ALA A 380 -25.11 -12.18 -4.14
N ALA A 381 -23.97 -11.77 -4.70
CA ALA A 381 -22.69 -12.44 -4.46
C ALA A 381 -22.25 -12.38 -3.00
N THR A 382 -22.57 -11.31 -2.27
CA THR A 382 -22.27 -11.20 -0.84
C THR A 382 -23.14 -12.13 -0.01
N VAL A 383 -24.43 -12.22 -0.32
CA VAL A 383 -25.35 -13.20 0.35
C VAL A 383 -24.88 -14.62 0.07
N ILE A 384 -24.58 -14.95 -1.17
CA ILE A 384 -24.10 -16.30 -1.57
C ILE A 384 -22.84 -16.66 -0.77
N ARG A 385 -21.85 -15.75 -0.70
CA ARG A 385 -20.63 -16.02 0.11
C ARG A 385 -20.90 -16.13 1.60
N HIS A 386 -21.90 -15.41 2.12
CA HIS A 386 -22.24 -15.49 3.53
C HIS A 386 -22.87 -16.84 3.90
N ILE A 387 -23.72 -17.37 3.03
CA ILE A 387 -24.41 -18.64 3.29
C ILE A 387 -23.53 -19.85 2.94
N ASP A 388 -22.48 -19.69 2.15
CA ASP A 388 -21.50 -20.72 1.81
C ASP A 388 -20.42 -20.83 2.91
N ASP A 389 -20.90 -20.98 4.16
CA ASP A 389 -20.05 -21.14 5.35
C ASP A 389 -20.00 -22.61 5.76
N ASP A 390 -18.80 -23.20 5.83
CA ASP A 390 -18.56 -24.60 6.19
C ASP A 390 -19.12 -25.01 7.59
N TYR A 391 -19.49 -24.02 8.41
CA TYR A 391 -19.90 -24.21 9.79
C TYR A 391 -21.37 -23.85 10.07
N GLY A 392 -22.07 -23.34 9.07
CA GLY A 392 -23.46 -22.93 9.14
C GLY A 392 -24.39 -23.82 8.31
N ASP A 393 -25.68 -23.78 8.60
CA ASP A 393 -26.70 -24.32 7.71
C ASP A 393 -27.04 -23.26 6.66
N PRO A 394 -26.71 -23.45 5.36
CA PRO A 394 -26.94 -22.46 4.34
C PRO A 394 -28.41 -22.06 4.18
N ARG A 395 -29.36 -22.98 4.36
CA ARG A 395 -30.80 -22.69 4.29
C ARG A 395 -31.24 -21.77 5.44
N GLN A 396 -30.78 -22.05 6.64
CA GLN A 396 -31.13 -21.22 7.81
C GLN A 396 -30.45 -19.83 7.66
N LEU A 397 -29.19 -19.77 7.24
CA LEU A 397 -28.49 -18.50 7.03
C LEU A 397 -29.15 -17.63 5.98
N LEU A 398 -29.61 -18.21 4.85
CA LEU A 398 -30.37 -17.47 3.84
C LEU A 398 -31.69 -16.95 4.38
N LYS A 399 -32.43 -17.81 5.09
CA LYS A 399 -33.69 -17.45 5.73
C LYS A 399 -33.50 -16.31 6.74
N ASP A 400 -32.49 -16.38 7.58
CA ASP A 400 -32.18 -15.35 8.57
C ASP A 400 -31.90 -13.99 7.91
N ILE A 401 -31.16 -13.95 6.80
CA ILE A 401 -30.90 -12.72 6.03
C ILE A 401 -32.22 -12.16 5.47
N ILE A 402 -33.05 -13.04 4.93
CA ILE A 402 -34.32 -12.63 4.30
C ILE A 402 -35.34 -12.19 5.32
N GLU A 403 -35.47 -12.88 6.46
CA GLU A 403 -36.47 -12.55 7.50
C GLU A 403 -36.06 -11.32 8.35
N ASN A 404 -34.76 -11.20 8.68
CA ASN A 404 -34.26 -10.09 9.51
C ASN A 404 -34.03 -8.78 8.73
N ALA A 405 -34.15 -8.80 7.40
CA ALA A 405 -34.04 -7.56 6.64
C ALA A 405 -35.33 -6.74 6.77
N PRO A 406 -35.27 -5.41 6.88
CA PRO A 406 -36.44 -4.56 6.98
C PRO A 406 -37.41 -4.80 5.85
N ALA A 407 -38.70 -4.94 6.17
CA ALA A 407 -39.79 -5.21 5.18
C ALA A 407 -39.96 -4.06 4.17
N HIS A 408 -39.51 -2.87 4.54
CA HIS A 408 -39.53 -1.67 3.69
C HIS A 408 -38.10 -1.14 3.55
N ARG A 409 -37.83 -0.43 2.43
CA ARG A 409 -36.57 0.29 2.27
C ARG A 409 -36.27 1.04 3.58
N PRO A 410 -35.10 0.83 4.19
CA PRO A 410 -34.75 1.61 5.38
C PRO A 410 -34.96 3.08 5.07
N ASP A 411 -35.73 3.76 5.90
CA ASP A 411 -35.98 5.20 5.78
C ASP A 411 -34.69 5.98 6.15
N ILE A 412 -33.71 5.82 5.29
CA ILE A 412 -32.53 6.66 5.31
C ILE A 412 -32.94 7.87 4.47
N SER A 413 -32.91 9.05 5.07
CA SER A 413 -33.29 10.33 4.45
C SER A 413 -32.57 10.63 3.12
N HIS A 414 -31.71 9.74 2.68
CA HIS A 414 -31.09 9.64 1.37
C HIS A 414 -31.22 8.19 0.90
N SER A 415 -32.31 7.86 0.21
CA SER A 415 -32.52 6.56 -0.41
C SER A 415 -31.46 6.32 -1.50
N THR A 416 -30.31 5.81 -1.07
CA THR A 416 -29.30 5.32 -2.02
C THR A 416 -29.72 3.95 -2.53
N PRO A 417 -29.43 3.60 -3.78
CA PRO A 417 -29.68 2.27 -4.35
C PRO A 417 -29.10 1.11 -3.54
N PHE A 418 -28.25 1.40 -2.56
CA PHE A 418 -27.46 0.44 -1.77
C PHE A 418 -27.96 0.22 -0.33
N SER A 419 -29.15 0.71 0.00
CA SER A 419 -29.67 0.58 1.36
C SER A 419 -29.71 -0.86 1.86
N TYR A 420 -30.10 -1.81 0.98
CA TYR A 420 -30.09 -3.25 1.31
C TYR A 420 -28.66 -3.82 1.46
N LEU A 421 -27.72 -3.37 0.65
CA LEU A 421 -26.34 -3.81 0.77
C LEU A 421 -25.72 -3.37 2.10
N TYR A 422 -25.93 -2.12 2.49
CA TYR A 422 -25.42 -1.62 3.78
C TYR A 422 -26.10 -2.28 4.97
N GLU A 423 -27.41 -2.61 4.87
CA GLU A 423 -28.09 -3.39 5.90
C GLU A 423 -27.51 -4.82 5.97
N LEU A 424 -27.26 -5.45 4.85
CA LEU A 424 -26.59 -6.75 4.80
C LEU A 424 -25.21 -6.67 5.47
N TYR A 425 -24.42 -5.63 5.23
CA TYR A 425 -23.14 -5.45 5.90
C TYR A 425 -23.29 -5.33 7.42
N ARG A 426 -24.30 -4.58 7.90
CA ARG A 426 -24.60 -4.51 9.34
C ARG A 426 -25.00 -5.88 9.92
N GLN A 427 -25.77 -6.66 9.19
CA GLN A 427 -26.16 -8.02 9.62
C GLN A 427 -24.93 -8.93 9.70
N ILE A 428 -24.06 -8.91 8.69
CA ILE A 428 -22.79 -9.65 8.71
C ILE A 428 -21.92 -9.19 9.90
N MET A 429 -21.82 -7.90 10.17
CA MET A 429 -21.06 -7.40 11.33
C MET A 429 -21.68 -7.87 12.66
N ARG A 430 -23.03 -7.92 12.75
CA ARG A 430 -23.76 -8.37 13.94
C ARG A 430 -23.67 -9.89 14.15
N SER A 431 -23.37 -10.68 13.12
CA SER A 431 -23.14 -12.13 13.27
C SER A 431 -21.93 -12.43 14.15
N CYS A 432 -20.99 -11.48 14.28
CA CYS A 432 -19.92 -11.60 15.25
C CYS A 432 -20.48 -11.56 16.69
N PRO A 433 -20.16 -12.58 17.53
CA PRO A 433 -20.58 -12.58 18.92
C PRO A 433 -20.18 -11.29 19.64
N GLU A 434 -21.08 -10.72 20.43
CA GLU A 434 -20.91 -9.43 21.08
C GLU A 434 -19.60 -9.31 21.86
N ARG A 435 -19.21 -10.37 22.57
CA ARG A 435 -17.94 -10.46 23.31
C ARG A 435 -16.69 -10.31 22.44
N ASN A 436 -16.80 -10.59 21.13
CA ASN A 436 -15.69 -10.55 20.19
C ASN A 436 -15.73 -9.30 19.29
N ARG A 437 -16.81 -8.51 19.30
CA ARG A 437 -16.98 -7.34 18.43
C ARG A 437 -15.92 -6.28 18.67
N SER A 438 -15.54 -6.04 19.93
CA SER A 438 -14.49 -5.08 20.25
C SER A 438 -13.16 -5.45 19.57
N LEU A 439 -12.76 -6.72 19.67
CA LEU A 439 -11.54 -7.21 19.03
C LEU A 439 -11.66 -7.17 17.48
N MET A 440 -12.82 -7.55 16.94
CA MET A 440 -13.07 -7.46 15.50
C MET A 440 -12.91 -6.03 14.98
N MET A 441 -13.52 -5.04 15.66
CA MET A 441 -13.41 -3.63 15.29
C MET A 441 -12.00 -3.09 15.45
N GLU A 442 -11.28 -3.54 16.46
CA GLU A 442 -9.89 -3.20 16.68
C GLU A 442 -9.01 -3.69 15.53
N VAL A 443 -9.12 -4.97 15.19
CA VAL A 443 -8.34 -5.57 14.09
C VAL A 443 -8.73 -4.96 12.75
N LEU A 444 -10.02 -4.70 12.49
CA LEU A 444 -10.47 -3.99 11.27
C LEU A 444 -9.84 -2.59 11.17
N GLY A 445 -9.79 -1.88 12.29
CA GLY A 445 -9.15 -0.56 12.32
C GLY A 445 -7.66 -0.63 11.98
N GLU A 446 -6.92 -1.57 12.59
CA GLU A 446 -5.49 -1.78 12.30
C GLU A 446 -5.27 -2.12 10.83
N VAL A 447 -6.11 -2.99 10.31
CA VAL A 447 -6.11 -3.43 8.94
C VAL A 447 -6.34 -2.27 7.97
N ILE A 448 -7.41 -1.51 8.14
CA ILE A 448 -7.74 -0.37 7.26
C ILE A 448 -6.59 0.64 7.23
N VAL A 449 -5.94 0.88 8.36
CA VAL A 449 -4.85 1.87 8.42
C VAL A 449 -3.50 1.30 7.99
N SER A 450 -3.30 0.00 8.04
CA SER A 450 -2.06 -0.63 7.57
C SER A 450 -1.88 -0.48 6.05
N TYR A 451 -2.97 -0.39 5.28
CA TYR A 451 -2.91 -0.03 3.86
C TYR A 451 -2.46 1.41 3.61
N ASP A 452 -2.81 2.33 4.49
CA ASP A 452 -2.36 3.72 4.41
C ASP A 452 -0.88 3.88 4.84
N ILE A 453 -0.35 2.89 5.56
CA ILE A 453 1.05 2.77 5.98
C ILE A 453 1.74 1.83 4.98
N ASN A 454 1.64 2.16 3.69
CA ASN A 454 2.27 1.34 2.67
C ASN A 454 3.78 1.42 2.77
N PHE A 455 4.35 0.26 3.02
CA PHE A 455 5.72 -0.05 2.70
C PHE A 455 5.78 -0.31 1.20
N GLU A 456 6.71 0.30 0.51
CA GLU A 456 6.91 0.11 -0.93
C GLU A 456 7.29 -1.33 -1.29
N ASP A 457 7.56 -2.17 -0.29
CA ASP A 457 7.78 -3.60 -0.45
C ASP A 457 6.50 -4.41 -0.26
N GLU A 458 6.12 -5.15 -1.29
CA GLU A 458 5.00 -6.10 -1.28
C GLU A 458 5.08 -7.16 -0.16
N ALA A 459 6.28 -7.42 0.37
CA ALA A 459 6.52 -8.39 1.43
C ALA A 459 6.01 -7.94 2.81
N HIS A 460 5.85 -6.64 3.05
CA HIS A 460 5.60 -6.07 4.38
C HIS A 460 4.20 -5.50 4.60
N ASN A 461 3.28 -5.70 3.68
CA ASN A 461 1.87 -5.41 3.95
C ASN A 461 1.47 -6.12 5.25
N ALA A 462 1.04 -5.34 6.24
CA ALA A 462 0.85 -5.79 7.62
C ALA A 462 -0.01 -7.04 7.68
N ALA A 463 0.64 -8.19 7.65
CA ALA A 463 0.01 -9.46 7.84
C ALA A 463 -0.66 -9.47 9.21
N LEU A 464 -1.82 -10.07 9.30
CA LEU A 464 -2.54 -10.19 10.57
C LEU A 464 -1.66 -10.74 11.70
N GLY A 465 -0.72 -11.65 11.36
CA GLY A 465 0.27 -12.16 12.31
C GLY A 465 1.23 -11.09 12.85
N VAL A 466 1.64 -10.13 12.01
CA VAL A 466 2.48 -8.99 12.43
C VAL A 466 1.69 -8.07 13.36
N LEU A 467 0.44 -7.75 13.01
CA LEU A 467 -0.46 -6.96 13.84
C LEU A 467 -0.74 -7.63 15.19
N ASP A 468 -0.91 -8.96 15.21
CA ASP A 468 -1.07 -9.71 16.45
C ASP A 468 0.18 -9.61 17.33
N ARG A 469 1.40 -9.81 16.76
CA ARG A 469 2.67 -9.67 17.47
C ARG A 469 2.87 -8.23 17.96
N LEU A 470 2.61 -7.24 17.11
CA LEU A 470 2.72 -5.83 17.47
C LEU A 470 1.80 -5.49 18.66
N SER A 471 0.56 -5.93 18.64
CA SER A 471 -0.44 -5.68 19.69
C SER A 471 -0.37 -6.67 20.86
N ARG A 472 0.65 -7.54 20.91
CA ARG A 472 0.83 -8.60 21.95
C ARG A 472 -0.38 -9.54 22.08
N ARG A 473 -1.08 -9.77 20.97
CA ARG A 473 -2.15 -10.76 20.91
C ARG A 473 -1.57 -12.15 20.62
N PRO A 474 -2.23 -13.22 21.09
CA PRO A 474 -1.87 -14.57 20.67
C PRO A 474 -1.93 -14.72 19.14
N SER A 475 -1.01 -15.47 18.56
CA SER A 475 -0.98 -15.73 17.12
C SER A 475 -2.33 -16.25 16.61
N GLY A 476 -2.78 -15.71 15.46
CA GLY A 476 -4.05 -16.05 14.85
C GLY A 476 -5.28 -15.38 15.49
N SER A 477 -5.10 -14.48 16.46
CA SER A 477 -6.22 -13.75 17.07
C SER A 477 -6.91 -12.84 16.05
N GLY A 478 -6.15 -12.17 15.19
CA GLY A 478 -6.69 -11.33 14.11
C GLY A 478 -7.52 -12.13 13.11
N VAL A 479 -7.03 -13.29 12.68
CA VAL A 479 -7.76 -14.20 11.79
C VAL A 479 -9.08 -14.64 12.40
N LYS A 480 -9.05 -15.07 13.68
CA LYS A 480 -10.26 -15.49 14.41
C LYS A 480 -11.27 -14.34 14.57
N ALA A 481 -10.77 -13.12 14.81
CA ALA A 481 -11.62 -11.95 14.97
C ALA A 481 -12.34 -11.57 13.66
N LEU A 482 -11.67 -11.70 12.51
CA LEU A 482 -12.20 -11.36 11.20
C LEU A 482 -12.97 -12.49 10.52
N ARG A 483 -12.95 -13.72 11.05
CA ARG A 483 -13.62 -14.87 10.45
C ARG A 483 -15.11 -14.66 10.14
N PRO A 484 -15.93 -14.01 10.99
CA PRO A 484 -17.32 -13.75 10.67
C PRO A 484 -17.52 -12.89 9.41
N LEU A 485 -16.49 -12.22 8.95
CA LEU A 485 -16.51 -11.31 7.81
C LEU A 485 -16.06 -11.96 6.49
N HIS A 486 -15.99 -13.30 6.41
CA HIS A 486 -15.54 -14.06 5.23
C HIS A 486 -16.31 -13.72 3.95
N ALA A 487 -17.56 -13.27 4.07
CA ALA A 487 -18.38 -12.85 2.93
C ALA A 487 -17.93 -11.52 2.30
N VAL A 488 -17.21 -10.70 3.04
CA VAL A 488 -16.78 -9.34 2.63
C VAL A 488 -15.27 -9.14 2.69
N LEU A 489 -14.55 -10.04 3.36
CA LEU A 489 -13.09 -10.07 3.45
C LEU A 489 -12.55 -11.42 2.98
N LYS A 490 -11.56 -11.38 2.09
CA LYS A 490 -10.77 -12.56 1.72
C LYS A 490 -9.53 -12.58 2.60
N VAL A 491 -9.46 -13.56 3.48
CA VAL A 491 -8.26 -13.84 4.30
C VAL A 491 -7.42 -14.88 3.57
N GLY A 492 -6.17 -14.57 3.26
CA GLY A 492 -5.26 -15.50 2.59
C GLY A 492 -5.03 -16.75 3.46
N LYS A 493 -4.91 -17.92 2.83
CA LYS A 493 -4.46 -19.14 3.48
C LYS A 493 -2.94 -19.14 3.44
N GLY A 494 -2.29 -18.81 4.55
CA GLY A 494 -0.85 -18.97 4.73
C GLY A 494 -0.58 -20.04 5.78
N ASN A 495 0.59 -20.69 5.71
CA ASN A 495 1.11 -21.44 6.84
C ASN A 495 1.37 -20.49 8.02
N GLU A 496 1.57 -21.00 9.23
CA GLU A 496 1.67 -20.17 10.44
C GLU A 496 2.77 -19.09 10.36
N ASP A 497 3.78 -19.29 9.49
CA ASP A 497 4.89 -18.38 9.23
C ASP A 497 4.70 -17.51 7.98
N GLU A 498 3.68 -17.77 7.14
CA GLU A 498 3.40 -16.95 5.97
C GLU A 498 2.51 -15.74 6.31
N LEU A 499 2.81 -14.64 5.66
CA LEU A 499 2.08 -13.39 5.76
C LEU A 499 0.61 -13.58 5.33
N ILE A 500 -0.30 -13.72 6.29
CA ILE A 500 -1.74 -13.83 6.02
C ILE A 500 -2.24 -12.46 5.58
N ARG A 501 -2.33 -12.26 4.27
CA ARG A 501 -2.91 -11.07 3.67
C ARG A 501 -4.43 -11.19 3.68
N PHE A 502 -5.11 -10.08 3.81
CA PHE A 502 -6.55 -10.02 3.60
C PHE A 502 -6.85 -8.92 2.58
N LEU A 503 -7.95 -9.08 1.88
CA LEU A 503 -8.41 -8.14 0.88
C LEU A 503 -9.90 -7.86 1.10
N PHE A 504 -10.30 -6.61 1.00
CA PHE A 504 -11.71 -6.28 0.81
C PHE A 504 -12.18 -6.91 -0.50
N ILE A 505 -13.20 -7.76 -0.43
CA ILE A 505 -13.76 -8.39 -1.63
C ILE A 505 -14.37 -7.32 -2.56
N HIS A 506 -14.89 -6.24 -1.97
CA HIS A 506 -15.42 -5.10 -2.70
C HIS A 506 -15.18 -3.79 -1.94
N SER A 507 -14.82 -2.73 -2.66
CA SER A 507 -14.51 -1.41 -2.10
C SER A 507 -15.67 -0.79 -1.30
N SER A 508 -16.91 -1.14 -1.61
CA SER A 508 -18.09 -0.65 -0.89
C SER A 508 -18.13 -1.03 0.59
N PHE A 509 -17.51 -2.15 0.98
CA PHE A 509 -17.46 -2.51 2.39
C PHE A 509 -16.48 -1.63 3.17
N GLU A 510 -15.37 -1.26 2.56
CA GLU A 510 -14.44 -0.29 3.12
C GLU A 510 -15.09 1.10 3.23
N GLU A 511 -15.76 1.55 2.17
CA GLU A 511 -16.52 2.81 2.19
C GLU A 511 -17.60 2.81 3.28
N PHE A 512 -18.32 1.69 3.44
CA PHE A 512 -19.29 1.49 4.52
C PHE A 512 -18.63 1.66 5.88
N LEU A 513 -17.52 0.99 6.16
CA LEU A 513 -16.82 1.06 7.44
C LEU A 513 -16.30 2.48 7.76
N LYS A 514 -15.82 3.20 6.76
CA LYS A 514 -15.31 4.58 6.91
C LYS A 514 -16.42 5.64 7.02
N SER A 515 -17.68 5.29 6.77
CA SER A 515 -18.83 6.20 6.75
C SER A 515 -19.73 6.03 7.98
N PRO A 516 -19.66 6.91 9.01
CA PRO A 516 -20.43 6.75 10.23
C PRO A 516 -21.95 6.71 10.03
N HIS A 517 -22.46 7.41 9.03
CA HIS A 517 -23.89 7.42 8.70
C HIS A 517 -24.38 6.14 8.01
N LEU A 518 -23.47 5.30 7.50
CA LEU A 518 -23.82 4.01 6.88
C LEU A 518 -23.63 2.86 7.87
N SER A 519 -22.55 2.87 8.62
CA SER A 519 -22.12 1.76 9.47
C SER A 519 -22.54 1.88 10.93
N PHE A 520 -22.94 3.08 11.39
CA PHE A 520 -23.37 3.37 12.76
C PHE A 520 -22.36 2.87 13.80
N GLU A 521 -22.76 1.88 14.62
CA GLU A 521 -21.94 1.25 15.67
C GLU A 521 -20.67 0.56 15.13
N PHE A 522 -20.63 0.26 13.84
CA PHE A 522 -19.49 -0.39 13.17
C PHE A 522 -18.59 0.58 12.42
N SER A 523 -18.72 1.87 12.68
CA SER A 523 -17.87 2.87 12.05
C SER A 523 -16.43 2.74 12.53
N VAL A 524 -15.50 2.70 11.57
CA VAL A 524 -14.05 2.71 11.83
C VAL A 524 -13.54 4.13 11.64
N ASP A 525 -13.14 4.75 12.74
CA ASP A 525 -12.40 6.01 12.70
C ASP A 525 -10.93 5.73 12.40
N ALA A 526 -10.56 5.87 11.11
CA ALA A 526 -9.19 5.63 10.62
C ALA A 526 -8.16 6.48 11.39
N ASN A 527 -8.52 7.67 11.85
CA ASN A 527 -7.62 8.56 12.57
C ASN A 527 -7.30 8.04 13.97
N LYS A 528 -8.32 7.55 14.68
CA LYS A 528 -8.12 6.89 15.97
C LYS A 528 -7.35 5.59 15.81
N ALA A 529 -7.64 4.82 14.76
CA ALA A 529 -6.93 3.57 14.48
C ALA A 529 -5.44 3.82 14.17
N LYS A 530 -5.10 4.84 13.35
CA LYS A 530 -3.70 5.25 13.11
C LYS A 530 -2.99 5.67 14.39
N ALA A 531 -3.62 6.50 15.20
CA ALA A 531 -3.04 6.94 16.46
C ALA A 531 -2.81 5.76 17.42
N ARG A 532 -3.74 4.82 17.49
CA ARG A 532 -3.60 3.62 18.31
C ARG A 532 -2.46 2.73 17.81
N LEU A 533 -2.38 2.48 16.50
CA LEU A 533 -1.33 1.65 15.92
C LEU A 533 0.06 2.25 16.20
N LEU A 534 0.23 3.56 15.96
CA LEU A 534 1.46 4.28 16.28
C LEU A 534 1.76 4.24 17.79
N SER A 535 0.75 4.44 18.63
CA SER A 535 0.90 4.32 20.10
C SER A 535 1.40 2.95 20.50
N THR A 536 0.89 1.88 19.87
CA THR A 536 1.33 0.50 20.10
C THR A 536 2.78 0.30 19.66
N MET A 537 3.18 0.85 18.49
CA MET A 537 4.59 0.80 18.05
C MET A 537 5.51 1.45 19.08
N LEU A 538 5.18 2.66 19.55
CA LEU A 538 6.00 3.36 20.56
C LEU A 538 6.05 2.57 21.87
N ASP A 539 4.96 1.94 22.31
CA ASP A 539 4.94 1.07 23.50
C ASP A 539 5.83 -0.17 23.33
N ARG A 540 5.95 -0.72 22.12
CA ARG A 540 6.87 -1.82 21.84
C ARG A 540 8.33 -1.38 21.96
N MET A 541 8.65 -0.17 21.52
CA MET A 541 9.99 0.39 21.56
C MET A 541 10.49 0.71 22.98
N THR A 542 9.62 0.81 23.98
CA THR A 542 10.02 1.07 25.39
C THR A 542 10.91 -0.03 25.99
N SER A 543 10.94 -1.23 25.38
CA SER A 543 11.82 -2.32 25.83
C SER A 543 13.29 -2.13 25.41
N ILE A 544 13.57 -1.15 24.53
CA ILE A 544 14.91 -0.90 24.01
C ILE A 544 15.60 0.14 24.87
N THR A 545 16.77 -0.21 25.33
CA THR A 545 17.65 0.64 26.15
C THR A 545 19.10 0.47 25.68
N THR A 546 19.99 1.33 26.11
CA THR A 546 21.43 1.23 25.80
C THR A 546 22.02 -0.14 26.16
N ASP A 547 21.51 -0.80 27.20
CA ASP A 547 21.98 -2.14 27.61
C ASP A 547 21.51 -3.26 26.69
N THR A 548 20.47 -3.02 25.89
CA THR A 548 19.87 -4.02 24.98
C THR A 548 20.28 -3.83 23.51
N VAL A 549 21.07 -2.81 23.21
CA VAL A 549 21.55 -2.55 21.84
C VAL A 549 22.37 -3.73 21.32
N GLY A 550 22.10 -4.14 20.08
CA GLY A 550 22.75 -5.28 19.43
C GLY A 550 22.18 -6.65 19.83
N SER A 551 21.18 -6.71 20.74
CA SER A 551 20.49 -7.96 21.06
C SER A 551 19.46 -8.32 20.00
N GLU A 552 19.19 -9.61 19.84
CA GLU A 552 18.09 -10.09 19.01
C GLU A 552 16.73 -9.64 19.58
N LEU A 553 15.89 -9.09 18.74
CA LEU A 553 14.59 -8.55 19.12
C LEU A 553 13.45 -9.43 18.60
N GLU A 554 12.35 -9.42 19.34
CA GLU A 554 11.09 -9.97 18.86
C GLU A 554 10.61 -9.23 17.61
N TYR A 555 10.09 -9.95 16.61
CA TYR A 555 9.65 -9.39 15.33
C TYR A 555 8.71 -8.18 15.44
N GLY A 556 7.78 -8.18 16.42
CA GLY A 556 6.88 -7.03 16.65
C GLY A 556 7.60 -5.76 17.10
N VAL A 557 8.78 -5.88 17.77
CA VAL A 557 9.62 -4.75 18.14
C VAL A 557 10.42 -4.25 16.94
N VAL A 558 10.98 -5.18 16.15
CA VAL A 558 11.68 -4.87 14.90
C VAL A 558 10.74 -4.13 13.95
N PHE A 559 9.52 -4.65 13.76
CA PHE A 559 8.51 -3.98 12.95
C PHE A 559 8.20 -2.56 13.45
N ALA A 560 8.03 -2.38 14.75
CA ALA A 560 7.79 -1.07 15.34
C ALA A 560 8.94 -0.09 15.07
N LEU A 561 10.19 -0.53 15.25
CA LEU A 561 11.40 0.29 15.00
C LEU A 561 11.48 0.79 13.56
N HIS A 562 11.23 -0.10 12.60
CA HIS A 562 11.37 0.25 11.19
C HIS A 562 10.21 1.10 10.66
N ASN A 563 9.07 1.13 11.36
CA ASN A 563 7.84 1.67 10.80
C ASN A 563 7.25 2.89 11.52
N TRP A 564 7.71 3.21 12.74
CA TRP A 564 7.12 4.32 13.50
C TRP A 564 7.34 5.70 12.86
N CYS A 565 8.53 5.96 12.29
CA CYS A 565 8.83 7.22 11.61
C CYS A 565 7.90 7.46 10.43
N TYR A 566 7.74 6.44 9.59
CA TYR A 566 6.84 6.48 8.45
C TYR A 566 5.37 6.65 8.88
N SER A 567 4.95 5.87 9.88
CA SER A 567 3.60 5.97 10.45
C SER A 567 3.32 7.36 11.03
N TRP A 568 4.32 7.96 11.69
CA TRP A 568 4.24 9.33 12.15
C TRP A 568 4.10 10.31 10.97
N ALA A 569 4.98 10.24 10.00
CA ALA A 569 4.99 11.13 8.83
C ALA A 569 3.64 11.11 8.09
N ARG A 570 3.07 9.94 7.87
CA ARG A 570 1.76 9.77 7.21
C ARG A 570 0.58 10.16 8.11
N GLY A 571 0.66 9.92 9.41
CA GLY A 571 -0.41 10.19 10.37
C GLY A 571 -0.44 11.62 10.91
N ARG A 572 0.70 12.35 10.91
CA ARG A 572 0.88 13.61 11.62
C ARG A 572 -0.22 14.66 11.39
N ARG A 573 -0.67 14.86 10.16
CA ARG A 573 -1.72 15.84 9.84
C ARG A 573 -3.07 15.50 10.42
N THR A 574 -3.31 14.21 10.58
CA THR A 574 -4.52 13.67 11.17
C THR A 574 -4.47 13.78 12.68
N PHE A 575 -3.31 13.45 13.27
CA PHE A 575 -3.10 13.56 14.72
C PHE A 575 -3.18 15.00 15.20
N LEU A 576 -2.67 15.93 14.41
CA LEU A 576 -2.69 17.37 14.72
C LEU A 576 -4.11 17.98 14.78
N LYS A 577 -5.12 17.32 14.20
CA LYS A 577 -6.52 17.76 14.31
C LYS A 577 -7.12 17.53 15.70
N SER A 578 -6.48 16.71 16.55
CA SER A 578 -6.95 16.39 17.89
C SER A 578 -5.81 16.40 18.90
N ILE A 579 -5.76 17.42 19.73
CA ILE A 579 -4.76 17.57 20.80
C ILE A 579 -4.79 16.37 21.74
N THR A 580 -5.96 15.85 22.05
CA THR A 580 -6.14 14.69 22.94
C THR A 580 -5.51 13.42 22.38
N THR A 581 -5.36 13.32 21.06
CA THR A 581 -4.68 12.20 20.38
C THR A 581 -3.18 12.46 20.23
N TYR A 582 -2.81 13.70 19.92
CA TYR A 582 -1.44 14.07 19.57
C TYR A 582 -0.51 14.14 20.78
N LEU A 583 -0.95 14.79 21.86
CA LEU A 583 -0.16 15.00 23.06
C LEU A 583 0.33 13.69 23.74
N PRO A 584 -0.50 12.64 23.89
CA PRO A 584 -0.02 11.37 24.41
C PRO A 584 1.07 10.73 23.55
N LEU A 585 1.00 10.85 22.21
CA LEU A 585 2.03 10.31 21.31
C LEU A 585 3.36 11.03 21.48
N LEU A 586 3.36 12.38 21.58
CA LEU A 586 4.57 13.16 21.84
C LEU A 586 5.22 12.78 23.17
N ASN A 587 4.41 12.63 24.23
CA ASN A 587 4.92 12.23 25.54
C ASN A 587 5.54 10.82 25.51
N LYS A 588 4.98 9.89 24.73
CA LYS A 588 5.59 8.58 24.53
C LYS A 588 6.95 8.67 23.85
N ILE A 589 7.08 9.50 22.81
CA ILE A 589 8.38 9.68 22.12
C ILE A 589 9.44 10.26 23.08
N ILE A 590 9.08 11.24 23.93
CA ILE A 590 10.01 11.79 24.93
C ILE A 590 10.45 10.73 25.95
N ALA A 591 9.57 9.79 26.27
CA ALA A 591 9.86 8.75 27.26
C ALA A 591 10.74 7.61 26.74
N LEU A 592 10.96 7.52 25.41
CA LEU A 592 11.83 6.51 24.81
C LEU A 592 13.31 6.83 25.01
N ASP A 593 14.13 5.80 25.16
CA ASP A 593 15.57 5.89 24.88
C ASP A 593 15.75 5.89 23.34
N LEU A 594 15.51 7.06 22.76
CA LEU A 594 15.49 7.20 21.31
C LEU A 594 16.88 6.98 20.70
N THR A 595 17.95 7.25 21.46
CA THR A 595 19.33 6.96 21.05
C THR A 595 19.52 5.45 20.85
N ALA A 596 19.14 4.66 21.84
CA ALA A 596 19.20 3.19 21.73
C ALA A 596 18.29 2.66 20.62
N CYS A 597 17.09 3.23 20.46
CA CYS A 597 16.17 2.86 19.38
C CYS A 597 16.77 3.11 17.99
N ILE A 598 17.42 4.27 17.77
CA ILE A 598 18.07 4.62 16.51
C ILE A 598 19.20 3.63 16.20
N ILE A 599 20.09 3.37 17.16
CA ILE A 599 21.20 2.42 16.98
C ILE A 599 20.65 1.02 16.67
N GLN A 600 19.64 0.58 17.42
CA GLN A 600 19.04 -0.74 17.26
C GLN A 600 18.30 -0.88 15.92
N THR A 601 17.76 0.22 15.36
CA THR A 601 17.17 0.20 14.01
C THR A 601 18.19 -0.33 13.01
N TYR A 602 19.41 0.20 13.00
CA TYR A 602 20.45 -0.26 12.07
C TYR A 602 20.96 -1.67 12.41
N CYS A 603 21.08 -2.01 13.70
CA CYS A 603 21.48 -3.37 14.11
C CYS A 603 20.48 -4.45 13.70
N SER A 604 19.20 -4.10 13.54
CA SER A 604 18.13 -5.04 13.13
C SER A 604 17.82 -5.02 11.64
N LEU A 605 18.50 -4.16 10.85
CA LEU A 605 18.32 -4.11 9.40
C LEU A 605 18.97 -5.31 8.72
N ASN A 606 18.17 -6.09 7.99
CA ASN A 606 18.62 -7.16 7.11
C ASN A 606 17.99 -6.99 5.72
N GLN A 607 18.47 -7.76 4.75
CA GLN A 607 18.03 -7.66 3.36
C GLN A 607 16.53 -7.94 3.16
N GLU A 608 15.91 -8.70 4.05
CA GLU A 608 14.48 -9.06 3.96
C GLU A 608 13.54 -7.96 4.49
N LEU A 609 14.08 -7.04 5.30
CA LEU A 609 13.31 -5.99 5.97
C LEU A 609 13.57 -4.60 5.38
N CYS A 610 14.46 -4.49 4.38
CA CYS A 610 14.81 -3.22 3.75
C CYS A 610 13.91 -2.94 2.57
N GLY A 611 13.13 -1.86 2.65
CA GLY A 611 12.52 -1.21 1.50
C GLY A 611 13.55 -0.32 0.77
N ASP A 612 13.10 0.41 -0.25
CA ASP A 612 13.97 1.32 -1.02
C ASP A 612 14.49 2.52 -0.21
N TYR A 613 14.00 2.74 1.01
CA TYR A 613 14.36 3.88 1.87
C TYR A 613 14.76 3.45 3.28
N SER A 614 15.67 4.25 3.87
CA SER A 614 16.02 4.10 5.28
C SER A 614 14.77 4.20 6.18
N PRO A 615 14.64 3.38 7.25
CA PRO A 615 13.57 3.53 8.24
C PRO A 615 13.49 4.91 8.88
N LEU A 616 14.59 5.67 8.89
CA LEU A 616 14.67 7.03 9.42
C LEU A 616 14.55 8.13 8.35
N TYR A 617 14.41 7.76 7.06
CA TYR A 617 14.35 8.69 5.94
C TYR A 617 13.41 9.87 6.20
N HIS A 618 12.18 9.61 6.64
CA HIS A 618 11.21 10.66 6.90
C HIS A 618 11.58 11.57 8.08
N LEU A 619 12.38 11.09 9.02
CA LEU A 619 12.90 11.87 10.13
C LEU A 619 14.02 12.81 9.67
N LEU A 620 14.81 12.38 8.70
CA LEU A 620 16.00 13.06 8.19
C LEU A 620 15.73 13.90 6.93
N ASP A 621 14.79 13.49 6.05
CA ASP A 621 14.41 14.23 4.84
C ASP A 621 13.69 15.56 5.14
N THR A 622 13.24 15.76 6.35
CA THR A 622 12.73 17.06 6.76
C THR A 622 13.91 18.00 6.93
N ARG A 623 14.21 18.80 5.91
CA ARG A 623 15.24 19.86 5.90
C ARG A 623 15.21 20.79 7.14
N LYS A 624 14.36 20.50 8.08
CA LYS A 624 14.28 21.02 9.46
C LYS A 624 13.61 19.95 10.34
N PRO A 625 14.32 19.25 11.24
CA PRO A 625 13.72 18.33 12.21
C PRO A 625 12.57 18.94 13.03
N SER A 626 12.62 20.27 13.25
CA SER A 626 11.52 21.04 13.83
C SER A 626 10.20 20.87 13.05
N LYS A 627 10.26 20.64 11.73
CA LYS A 627 9.08 20.48 10.89
C LYS A 627 8.43 19.10 11.01
N PHE A 628 9.19 18.07 11.34
CA PHE A 628 8.65 16.72 11.50
C PHE A 628 7.59 16.65 12.61
N PHE A 629 7.78 17.36 13.70
CA PHE A 629 6.86 17.41 14.83
C PHE A 629 5.97 18.67 14.89
N VAL A 630 6.37 19.80 14.31
CA VAL A 630 5.78 21.12 14.56
C VAL A 630 5.07 21.78 13.36
N GLU A 631 5.44 21.46 12.12
CA GLU A 631 5.12 22.27 10.93
C GLU A 631 3.64 22.39 10.50
N SER A 632 2.73 21.73 11.17
CA SER A 632 1.30 21.75 10.79
C SER A 632 0.38 22.27 11.89
N MET A 633 0.92 22.91 12.91
CA MET A 633 0.14 23.37 14.02
C MET A 633 -0.35 24.81 13.77
N ASN A 634 -1.49 24.96 13.10
CA ASN A 634 -2.40 26.06 13.44
C ASN A 634 -3.01 25.77 14.82
N LEU A 635 -2.15 25.74 15.84
CA LEU A 635 -2.56 25.63 17.24
C LEU A 635 -2.79 27.04 17.76
N ASP A 636 -3.81 27.70 17.26
CA ASP A 636 -4.37 28.87 17.92
C ASP A 636 -4.83 28.43 19.32
N GLY A 637 -3.97 28.64 20.31
CA GLY A 637 -4.34 28.61 21.72
C GLY A 637 -3.69 27.57 22.65
N CYS A 638 -2.70 26.75 22.23
CA CYS A 638 -2.05 25.78 23.13
C CYS A 638 -0.54 25.94 23.21
N ALA A 639 -0.07 26.92 24.02
CA ALA A 639 1.34 27.13 24.33
C ALA A 639 2.03 25.87 24.89
N ASP A 640 1.30 25.07 25.68
CA ASP A 640 1.83 23.82 26.28
C ASP A 640 2.17 22.76 25.24
N THR A 641 1.32 22.59 24.21
CA THR A 641 1.56 21.59 23.16
C THR A 641 2.75 21.97 22.28
N LEU A 642 2.90 23.26 21.98
CA LEU A 642 4.06 23.76 21.24
C LEU A 642 5.37 23.53 22.03
N SER A 643 5.34 23.80 23.34
CA SER A 643 6.49 23.53 24.24
C SER A 643 6.88 22.06 24.25
N ILE A 644 5.91 21.14 24.28
CA ILE A 644 6.18 19.68 24.25
C ILE A 644 6.71 19.26 22.88
N ALA A 645 6.16 19.75 21.79
CA ALA A 645 6.65 19.46 20.45
C ALA A 645 8.10 19.96 20.23
N GLN A 646 8.47 21.13 20.79
CA GLN A 646 9.84 21.62 20.81
C GLN A 646 10.75 20.72 21.64
N LYS A 647 10.29 20.22 22.79
CA LYS A 647 11.03 19.25 23.61
C LYS A 647 11.26 17.94 22.86
N VAL A 648 10.24 17.41 22.15
CA VAL A 648 10.40 16.22 21.30
C VAL A 648 11.42 16.46 20.21
N THR A 649 11.37 17.61 19.54
CA THR A 649 12.34 17.98 18.50
C THR A 649 13.76 18.03 19.04
N SER A 650 13.95 18.68 20.19
CA SER A 650 15.27 18.77 20.85
C SER A 650 15.76 17.39 21.31
N HIS A 651 14.86 16.56 21.87
CA HIS A 651 15.16 15.19 22.28
C HIS A 651 15.59 14.35 21.08
N THR A 652 14.85 14.40 19.97
CA THR A 652 15.15 13.65 18.74
C THR A 652 16.49 14.08 18.15
N ARG A 653 16.75 15.39 18.06
CA ARG A 653 18.03 15.91 17.56
C ARG A 653 19.20 15.43 18.43
N SER A 654 19.11 15.57 19.75
CA SER A 654 20.14 15.08 20.66
C SER A 654 20.33 13.57 20.59
N SER A 655 19.27 12.82 20.35
CA SER A 655 19.34 11.35 20.21
C SER A 655 20.00 10.94 18.90
N LEU A 656 19.72 11.61 17.77
CA LEU A 656 20.38 11.39 16.48
C LEU A 656 21.90 11.71 16.61
N GLU A 657 22.23 12.88 17.17
CA GLU A 657 23.61 13.28 17.42
C GLU A 657 24.36 12.24 18.26
N SER A 658 23.75 11.78 19.34
CA SER A 658 24.33 10.78 20.23
C SER A 658 24.47 9.42 19.55
N ALA A 659 23.48 8.99 18.77
CA ALA A 659 23.51 7.72 18.07
C ALA A 659 24.58 7.68 16.97
N PHE A 660 24.66 8.72 16.12
CA PHE A 660 25.67 8.79 15.06
C PHE A 660 27.09 8.91 15.68
N THR A 661 27.26 9.73 16.71
CA THR A 661 28.53 9.83 17.42
C THR A 661 28.95 8.47 18.01
N PHE A 662 28.02 7.76 18.63
CA PHE A 662 28.30 6.44 19.22
C PHE A 662 28.70 5.43 18.13
N MET A 663 27.99 5.36 17.04
CA MET A 663 28.26 4.41 15.94
C MET A 663 29.60 4.70 15.24
N LEU A 664 29.96 5.96 15.07
CA LEU A 664 31.24 6.37 14.49
C LEU A 664 32.42 6.07 15.40
N GLN A 665 32.26 6.23 16.72
CA GLN A 665 33.32 6.06 17.72
C GLN A 665 33.28 4.68 18.44
N ALA A 666 32.45 3.76 17.98
CA ALA A 666 32.30 2.46 18.61
C ALA A 666 33.64 1.72 18.71
N THR A 667 34.00 1.31 19.92
CA THR A 667 35.20 0.48 20.20
C THR A 667 34.92 -1.00 20.08
N THR A 668 33.63 -1.40 20.16
CA THR A 668 33.18 -2.78 19.96
C THR A 668 32.43 -2.89 18.62
N PRO A 669 32.62 -3.96 17.82
CA PRO A 669 31.92 -4.14 16.56
C PRO A 669 30.42 -4.15 16.79
N LEU A 670 29.70 -3.32 16.06
CA LEU A 670 28.26 -3.42 15.92
C LEU A 670 27.98 -4.46 14.82
N ALA A 671 27.05 -5.37 15.06
CA ALA A 671 26.65 -6.37 14.06
C ALA A 671 25.75 -5.71 13.01
N LEU A 672 26.33 -4.90 12.12
CA LEU A 672 25.62 -4.24 11.02
C LEU A 672 25.74 -5.08 9.76
N SER A 673 24.63 -5.25 9.05
CA SER A 673 24.65 -5.79 7.68
C SER A 673 25.24 -4.77 6.69
N ASN A 674 25.67 -5.19 5.51
CA ASN A 674 26.16 -4.28 4.48
C ASN A 674 25.10 -3.23 4.11
N HIS A 675 23.84 -3.65 3.99
CA HIS A 675 22.71 -2.72 3.74
C HIS A 675 22.50 -1.72 4.88
N ALA A 676 22.64 -2.17 6.13
CA ALA A 676 22.53 -1.28 7.27
C ALA A 676 23.62 -0.20 7.25
N VAL A 677 24.83 -0.56 6.83
CA VAL A 677 25.94 0.38 6.69
C VAL A 677 25.69 1.38 5.56
N ASP A 678 25.12 0.95 4.42
CA ASP A 678 24.79 1.83 3.30
C ASP A 678 23.70 2.85 3.69
N TYR A 679 22.62 2.40 4.33
CA TYR A 679 21.57 3.31 4.83
C TYR A 679 22.11 4.26 5.91
N LEU A 680 22.87 3.75 6.85
CA LEU A 680 23.46 4.55 7.90
C LEU A 680 24.40 5.63 7.35
N ALA A 681 25.18 5.30 6.32
CA ALA A 681 26.06 6.26 5.65
C ALA A 681 25.25 7.38 4.98
N GLY A 682 24.22 7.03 4.22
CA GLY A 682 23.33 8.00 3.58
C GLY A 682 22.58 8.89 4.58
N ASP A 683 22.08 8.30 5.66
CA ASP A 683 21.36 9.01 6.72
C ASP A 683 22.28 9.95 7.50
N CYS A 684 23.50 9.49 7.83
CA CYS A 684 24.50 10.30 8.50
C CYS A 684 24.96 11.48 7.62
N ALA A 685 25.19 11.24 6.32
CA ALA A 685 25.52 12.27 5.37
C ALA A 685 24.38 13.31 5.27
N SER A 686 23.11 12.86 5.16
CA SER A 686 21.94 13.75 5.16
C SER A 686 21.84 14.62 6.40
N TYR A 687 22.13 14.04 7.57
CA TYR A 687 22.19 14.76 8.83
C TYR A 687 23.33 15.81 8.86
N LEU A 688 24.51 15.46 8.36
CA LEU A 688 25.65 16.37 8.25
C LEU A 688 25.37 17.55 7.32
N HIS A 689 24.67 17.34 6.24
CA HIS A 689 24.26 18.43 5.35
C HIS A 689 23.38 19.47 6.08
N GLU A 690 22.52 19.06 6.99
CA GLU A 690 21.76 19.99 7.84
C GLU A 690 22.69 20.68 8.86
N VAL A 691 23.60 19.94 9.48
CA VAL A 691 24.53 20.47 10.48
C VAL A 691 25.42 21.54 9.86
N THR A 692 25.96 21.34 8.66
CA THR A 692 26.86 22.30 7.98
C THR A 692 26.21 23.63 7.63
N SER A 693 24.88 23.70 7.66
CA SER A 693 24.15 24.97 7.50
C SER A 693 24.19 25.87 8.75
N GLN A 694 24.71 25.39 9.88
CA GLN A 694 24.77 26.11 11.16
C GLN A 694 26.12 26.83 11.32
N PRO A 695 26.16 28.01 11.97
CA PRO A 695 27.40 28.79 12.09
C PRO A 695 28.52 28.09 12.84
N ASP A 696 28.17 27.25 13.81
CA ASP A 696 29.05 26.52 14.71
C ASP A 696 29.26 25.04 14.37
N TRP A 697 28.95 24.66 13.10
CA TRP A 697 28.97 23.29 12.65
C TRP A 697 30.31 22.56 12.88
N ARG A 698 31.43 23.30 12.85
CA ARG A 698 32.78 22.73 13.07
C ARG A 698 32.98 22.12 14.47
N GLU A 699 32.27 22.64 15.44
CA GLU A 699 32.31 22.17 16.83
C GLU A 699 31.27 21.07 17.12
N HIS A 700 30.48 20.73 16.12
CA HIS A 700 29.42 19.72 16.28
C HIS A 700 30.00 18.33 16.56
N LYS A 701 29.39 17.58 17.49
CA LYS A 701 29.93 16.30 17.96
C LYS A 701 30.06 15.26 16.86
N VAL A 702 29.09 15.15 15.93
CA VAL A 702 29.17 14.20 14.82
C VAL A 702 30.32 14.53 13.87
N VAL A 703 30.55 15.82 13.59
CA VAL A 703 31.68 16.28 12.76
C VAL A 703 33.00 15.95 13.42
N ARG A 704 33.12 16.18 14.73
CA ARG A 704 34.28 15.78 15.51
C ARG A 704 34.49 14.26 15.53
N ALA A 705 33.38 13.47 15.67
CA ALA A 705 33.45 12.02 15.63
C ALA A 705 33.93 11.49 14.27
N LEU A 706 33.58 12.16 13.17
CA LEU A 706 34.15 11.85 11.85
C LEU A 706 35.64 12.14 11.75
N GLY A 707 36.15 13.21 12.43
CA GLY A 707 37.58 13.49 12.52
C GLY A 707 38.32 12.49 13.42
N THR A 708 37.66 11.80 14.32
CA THR A 708 38.21 10.82 15.26
C THR A 708 37.46 9.50 15.29
N PRO A 709 37.26 8.82 14.11
CA PRO A 709 36.50 7.60 14.09
C PRO A 709 37.16 6.49 14.93
N GLY A 710 36.32 5.65 15.53
CA GLY A 710 36.79 4.49 16.27
C GLY A 710 37.23 3.36 15.33
N PRO A 711 38.02 2.39 15.84
CA PRO A 711 38.59 1.32 15.00
C PRO A 711 37.53 0.42 14.31
N ASN A 712 36.34 0.34 14.87
CA ASN A 712 35.24 -0.46 14.33
C ASN A 712 34.27 0.35 13.45
N GLY A 713 34.49 1.66 13.35
CA GLY A 713 33.67 2.56 12.49
C GLY A 713 34.33 2.91 11.17
N ILE A 714 35.47 2.32 10.82
CA ILE A 714 36.27 2.69 9.64
C ILE A 714 35.48 2.49 8.35
N ASP A 715 34.86 1.35 8.17
CA ASP A 715 34.07 1.07 6.96
C ASP A 715 32.87 2.01 6.83
N LEU A 716 32.18 2.29 7.92
CA LEU A 716 31.09 3.26 7.98
C LEU A 716 31.60 4.66 7.63
N TYR A 717 32.71 5.06 8.22
CA TYR A 717 33.35 6.34 8.00
C TYR A 717 33.69 6.55 6.51
N LYS A 718 34.35 5.55 5.86
CA LYS A 718 34.65 5.60 4.43
C LYS A 718 33.41 5.82 3.58
N LYS A 719 32.38 5.03 3.80
CA LYS A 719 31.10 5.14 3.05
C LYS A 719 30.44 6.51 3.26
N ILE A 720 30.51 7.09 4.45
CA ILE A 720 30.00 8.45 4.70
C ILE A 720 30.79 9.47 3.87
N ILE A 721 32.12 9.37 3.90
CA ILE A 721 32.97 10.28 3.12
C ILE A 721 32.68 10.14 1.62
N ASP A 722 32.56 8.92 1.08
CA ASP A 722 32.20 8.66 -0.31
C ASP A 722 30.86 9.33 -0.69
N VAL A 723 29.82 9.17 0.14
CA VAL A 723 28.52 9.81 -0.07
C VAL A 723 28.62 11.35 -0.05
N VAL A 724 29.45 11.90 0.85
CA VAL A 724 29.67 13.36 0.94
C VAL A 724 30.43 13.88 -0.28
N TYR A 725 31.39 13.12 -0.80
CA TYR A 725 32.10 13.45 -2.05
C TYR A 725 31.16 13.52 -3.26
N ASP A 726 30.26 12.56 -3.36
CA ASP A 726 29.28 12.49 -4.47
C ASP A 726 28.33 13.71 -4.51
N TRP A 727 28.17 14.42 -3.42
CA TRP A 727 27.32 15.62 -3.36
C TRP A 727 27.94 16.89 -3.97
N GLY A 728 29.26 16.89 -4.25
CA GLY A 728 29.95 17.88 -5.09
C GLY A 728 29.99 19.33 -4.56
N ASN A 729 29.61 19.60 -3.29
CA ASN A 729 29.54 20.95 -2.75
C ASN A 729 29.94 21.05 -1.25
N GLN A 730 30.71 20.06 -0.75
CA GLN A 730 31.05 19.95 0.68
C GLN A 730 32.57 20.00 0.95
N ASP A 731 33.33 20.67 0.06
CA ASP A 731 34.79 20.77 0.21
C ASP A 731 35.23 21.32 1.57
N ASP A 732 34.49 22.27 2.14
CA ASP A 732 34.81 22.83 3.45
C ASP A 732 34.62 21.84 4.59
N LEU A 733 33.60 20.97 4.51
CA LEU A 733 33.36 19.90 5.49
C LEU A 733 34.49 18.86 5.42
N LEU A 734 34.81 18.39 4.22
CA LEU A 734 35.87 17.41 3.99
C LEU A 734 37.23 17.93 4.43
N LYS A 735 37.60 19.19 4.05
CA LYS A 735 38.79 19.86 4.50
C LYS A 735 38.87 19.98 6.04
N HIS A 736 37.75 20.29 6.69
CA HIS A 736 37.69 20.38 8.14
C HIS A 736 37.87 19.02 8.79
N ILE A 737 37.22 17.98 8.32
CA ILE A 737 37.37 16.61 8.82
C ILE A 737 38.84 16.20 8.68
N TYR A 738 39.48 16.42 7.54
CA TYR A 738 40.88 16.12 7.31
C TYR A 738 41.81 16.86 8.32
N LYS A 739 41.60 18.19 8.52
CA LYS A 739 42.35 18.97 9.51
C LYS A 739 42.21 18.42 10.95
N VAL A 740 41.01 17.96 11.34
CA VAL A 740 40.78 17.34 12.63
C VAL A 740 41.58 16.02 12.73
N MET A 741 41.55 15.18 11.71
CA MET A 741 42.29 13.91 11.68
C MET A 741 43.79 14.12 11.76
N VAL A 742 44.34 15.11 11.05
CA VAL A 742 45.77 15.46 11.14
C VAL A 742 46.10 15.93 12.53
N ARG A 743 45.31 16.81 13.15
CA ARG A 743 45.51 17.33 14.49
C ARG A 743 45.50 16.20 15.54
N GLU A 744 44.57 15.28 15.44
CA GLU A 744 44.39 14.15 16.35
C GLU A 744 45.30 12.95 16.01
N LYS A 745 46.14 13.05 14.96
CA LYS A 745 47.04 12.00 14.48
C LYS A 745 46.35 10.67 14.25
N ASN A 746 45.21 10.74 13.52
CA ASN A 746 44.41 9.56 13.25
C ASN A 746 45.17 8.58 12.35
N PRO A 747 45.35 7.30 12.76
CA PRO A 747 46.15 6.32 12.02
C PRO A 747 45.60 5.98 10.64
N ILE A 748 44.34 6.30 10.35
CA ILE A 748 43.73 6.09 9.02
C ILE A 748 44.47 6.87 7.95
N LEU A 749 45.00 8.06 8.25
CA LEU A 749 45.73 8.88 7.28
C LEU A 749 47.01 8.22 6.77
N GLU A 750 47.61 7.30 7.53
CA GLU A 750 48.83 6.57 7.17
C GLU A 750 48.51 5.16 6.61
N SER A 751 47.23 4.77 6.54
CA SER A 751 46.80 3.46 6.10
C SER A 751 46.34 3.47 4.62
N GLU A 752 46.32 2.28 4.01
CA GLU A 752 45.70 2.08 2.68
C GLU A 752 44.17 2.42 2.67
N ASP A 753 43.62 2.65 3.85
CA ASP A 753 42.22 2.95 4.09
C ASP A 753 41.94 4.46 4.12
N ASN A 754 42.93 5.32 3.83
CA ASN A 754 42.75 6.76 3.76
C ASN A 754 41.76 7.15 2.63
N PRO A 755 40.58 7.74 2.94
CA PRO A 755 39.60 8.10 1.95
C PRO A 755 39.91 9.41 1.23
N PHE A 756 40.95 10.16 1.64
CA PHE A 756 41.31 11.44 1.04
C PHE A 756 42.35 11.26 -0.05
N GLU A 757 41.98 11.33 -1.33
CA GLU A 757 42.87 11.41 -2.48
C GLU A 757 43.31 12.89 -2.74
N TRP A 758 43.96 13.50 -1.77
CA TRP A 758 44.39 14.88 -1.98
C TRP A 758 45.86 14.93 -2.38
N ASP A 759 46.18 15.62 -3.50
CA ASP A 759 47.50 15.93 -3.93
C ASP A 759 48.23 16.69 -2.83
N ASP A 760 49.51 16.39 -2.60
CA ASP A 760 50.38 16.90 -1.53
C ASP A 760 50.59 18.45 -1.55
N ASN A 761 49.73 19.21 -2.20
CA ASN A 761 49.80 20.66 -2.33
C ASN A 761 48.78 21.45 -1.49
N ILE A 762 48.36 20.92 -0.34
CA ILE A 762 47.58 21.75 0.58
C ILE A 762 48.55 22.52 1.45
N ASP A 763 48.64 23.82 1.27
CA ASP A 763 49.42 24.79 2.06
C ASP A 763 49.31 24.44 3.56
N GLU A 764 50.48 24.40 4.22
CA GLU A 764 50.61 24.28 5.66
C GLU A 764 49.64 25.25 6.34
N PRO A 765 48.97 24.83 7.43
CA PRO A 765 48.06 25.69 8.16
C PRO A 765 48.81 26.91 8.64
N GLU A 766 48.41 28.11 8.17
CA GLU A 766 48.85 29.36 8.75
C GLU A 766 48.64 29.26 10.28
N SER A 767 49.75 29.36 11.00
CA SER A 767 49.75 29.43 12.45
C SER A 767 48.85 30.60 12.88
N GLU A 768 47.84 30.31 13.67
CA GLU A 768 47.09 31.32 14.43
C GLU A 768 48.01 32.07 15.35
N SER A 769 48.68 33.12 14.86
CA SER A 769 49.24 34.22 15.61
C SER A 769 48.93 35.50 14.85
N ASP A 770 48.31 36.43 15.55
CA ASP A 770 48.06 37.81 15.23
C ASP A 770 46.68 38.16 14.61
N TYR A 771 45.68 38.19 15.43
CA TYR A 771 44.66 39.22 15.37
C TYR A 771 44.68 40.03 16.68
N GLU A 772 45.66 40.93 16.79
CA GLU A 772 45.52 42.08 17.66
C GLU A 772 44.61 43.14 17.02
N SER A 773 43.72 43.62 17.84
CA SER A 773 42.87 44.76 17.74
C SER A 773 43.36 45.91 16.87
N ASP A 774 42.57 46.32 15.87
CA ASP A 774 42.47 47.75 15.53
C ASP A 774 41.00 48.18 15.49
N SER A 775 40.66 48.79 16.62
CA SER A 775 39.51 49.67 16.75
C SER A 775 39.82 51.01 16.14
N GLU A 776 39.29 51.35 14.96
CA GLU A 776 39.13 52.73 14.58
C GLU A 776 37.71 53.02 14.07
N SER A 777 37.19 53.95 14.81
CA SER A 777 35.97 54.68 14.61
C SER A 777 35.91 55.39 13.22
N LEU A 778 34.83 55.25 12.54
CA LEU A 778 34.38 56.26 11.61
C LEU A 778 32.85 56.49 11.75
N THR A 779 32.59 57.63 12.26
CA THR A 779 31.31 58.30 12.39
C THR A 779 30.74 58.80 11.03
N SER A 780 29.45 58.67 10.92
CA SER A 780 28.51 59.59 10.21
C SER A 780 28.69 59.91 8.77
N SER A 781 27.68 59.61 7.96
CA SER A 781 26.81 60.68 7.42
C SER A 781 25.59 60.04 6.76
N ILE A 782 24.48 60.55 7.23
CA ILE A 782 23.15 60.46 6.66
C ILE A 782 23.19 61.27 5.34
N ASP A 783 22.63 60.70 4.26
CA ASP A 783 21.89 61.51 3.31
C ASP A 783 20.76 60.65 2.70
N SER A 784 19.57 61.17 2.89
CA SER A 784 18.31 60.93 2.25
C SER A 784 18.39 61.31 0.77
N ASP A 785 17.65 60.55 -0.10
CA ASP A 785 16.68 61.06 -1.08
C ASP A 785 16.19 59.87 -1.94
N GLU A 786 14.87 59.69 -1.83
CA GLU A 786 13.80 59.69 -2.88
C GLU A 786 14.15 59.12 -4.26
N GLU A 787 13.53 57.94 -4.59
CA GLU A 787 12.33 57.76 -5.42
C GLU A 787 11.90 56.28 -5.39
#